data_e3a3c55146800f93b48aa5c48076a56f
#
_entry.id   e3a3c55146800f93b48aa5c48076a56f
#
_cell.length_a   1.000
_cell.length_b   1.000
_cell.length_c   1.000
_cell.angle_alpha   90.00
_cell.angle_beta   90.00
_cell.angle_gamma   90.00
#
_symmetry.space_group_name_H-M   'P 1'
#
loop_
_entity.id
_entity.type
_entity.pdbx_description
1 polymer ?
#
loop_
_entity_poly.entity_id
_entity_poly.type
_entity_poly.pdbx_seq_one_letter_code
_entity_poly.pdbx_strand_id
1 'polypeptide(L)'
;MKAKIILLLVMITMLFSFHKSALTDLNFQKNMIKKQISSVVRLIFIGTSCLLFSTVQAQHPNTVKRFYISTTGNDRNSGALRDPFATAEAALRAVEKYKKGKANPSIEIIFDRGTYYLDKPIKLLAALSGTNKQPLRIKAADGKQVVLSGAKSLDLKWEQGKNDIWTAKVPTGLSFQSLYANERHLVRARYPNYDLSILPFQGYAADALDSARIATWRNPIGGIVHALHAGRWGGFHYRITGKDGSSKLTIEGGQQNNRPSKMHETYRYVENIFEELDTAQEWFLDEQTAILYYMPSKGTDPNTMKFVAPQLENLITISGSASKPVHDIEISGLCFMHTTATFMKTAEPLLRSDWTIYRQGAVKIEGAENCFLYANDFIELGGNAVFLSDYNRRIKISGNRIEQIGAGAINFVGDPEAVRSPAFRYEKFVPLSQMDTVKGPKTNNYPMDCEVSDNLIHTIGLIEKQVAGVQVSMAESLRILHNTIYNVPRAGINIGDGTWGGHEIAYNDVFNTVLETSDHGAFNSWGRDRFWHPNRNEMDQLTLEHPNLILLDAVKTTKIHDNRFHCDHGWDIDLDDGSSNYEIYNNLCLSGGLKLREGFYRKVYNNVMLNNGFHPHVWFKHSHDVFRNNIVMQAHQDIHVKYWGDEVDYNIYLRKEDLLKDQAKGLEKHGRIDPLNFVDPIHADFRLTAWEDQGFKNFDMLNFGVMEERLKRLAASPEIPKLIRSGTKEHSQKWTWKGGQFKAIETMGEQSAAGLPSIAGVLVLQLDEKSILYKSGLRVGDAILDYQGEKIAKLTDLQQAIKKLGHTDRPKVIVFRNQQQRELTLQL
;
A
#
# COMPACT_ATOMS: atom_id res chain seq x y z
N MET A 1 -32.61 6.48 -52.70
CA MET A 1 -33.25 6.02 -51.46
C MET A 1 -34.47 5.17 -51.69
N LYS A 2 -35.46 5.53 -52.57
CA LYS A 2 -36.65 4.70 -52.86
C LYS A 2 -36.34 3.29 -53.41
N ALA A 3 -35.32 3.11 -54.22
CA ALA A 3 -34.97 1.80 -54.80
C ALA A 3 -34.39 0.79 -53.79
N LYS A 4 -33.67 1.24 -52.75
CA LYS A 4 -33.15 0.37 -51.65
C LYS A 4 -34.26 -0.10 -50.69
N ILE A 5 -35.33 0.68 -50.53
CA ILE A 5 -36.47 0.33 -49.69
C ILE A 5 -37.36 -0.73 -50.39
N ILE A 6 -37.49 -0.63 -51.71
CA ILE A 6 -38.23 -1.62 -52.52
C ILE A 6 -37.51 -2.96 -52.54
N LEU A 7 -36.16 -2.96 -52.63
CA LEU A 7 -35.33 -4.19 -52.58
C LEU A 7 -35.43 -4.91 -51.21
N LEU A 8 -35.49 -4.14 -50.11
CA LEU A 8 -35.66 -4.68 -48.76
C LEU A 8 -37.04 -5.30 -48.53
N LEU A 9 -38.10 -4.66 -49.08
CA LEU A 9 -39.48 -5.18 -49.04
C LEU A 9 -39.66 -6.45 -49.89
N VAL A 10 -39.02 -6.55 -51.04
CA VAL A 10 -39.01 -7.75 -51.88
C VAL A 10 -38.27 -8.91 -51.21
N MET A 11 -37.11 -8.66 -50.53
CA MET A 11 -36.39 -9.67 -49.77
C MET A 11 -37.22 -10.18 -48.58
N ILE A 12 -37.93 -9.33 -47.88
CA ILE A 12 -38.78 -9.72 -46.75
C ILE A 12 -39.99 -10.58 -47.26
N THR A 13 -40.56 -10.24 -48.42
CA THR A 13 -41.69 -11.00 -49.02
C THR A 13 -41.23 -12.39 -49.50
N MET A 14 -39.98 -12.49 -50.03
CA MET A 14 -39.42 -13.79 -50.44
C MET A 14 -39.12 -14.71 -49.25
N LEU A 15 -38.68 -14.14 -48.14
CA LEU A 15 -38.43 -14.89 -46.90
C LEU A 15 -39.75 -15.46 -46.30
N PHE A 16 -40.87 -14.78 -46.48
CA PHE A 16 -42.18 -15.27 -46.00
C PHE A 16 -42.80 -16.37 -46.91
N SER A 17 -42.38 -16.43 -48.18
CA SER A 17 -42.92 -17.44 -49.12
C SER A 17 -42.25 -18.82 -49.01
N PHE A 18 -41.01 -18.87 -48.48
CA PHE A 18 -40.28 -20.14 -48.27
C PHE A 18 -40.68 -20.90 -46.99
N HIS A 19 -41.48 -20.34 -46.09
CA HIS A 19 -41.77 -20.97 -44.79
C HIS A 19 -43.19 -21.58 -44.71
N LYS A 20 -43.89 -21.77 -45.87
CA LYS A 20 -45.27 -22.32 -45.88
C LYS A 20 -45.34 -23.82 -46.14
N SER A 21 -44.23 -24.53 -46.32
CA SER A 21 -44.26 -25.94 -46.70
C SER A 21 -43.68 -26.94 -45.70
N ALA A 22 -43.41 -26.51 -44.42
CA ALA A 22 -42.90 -27.44 -43.42
C ALA A 22 -43.50 -27.10 -42.03
N LEU A 23 -44.73 -27.45 -41.81
CA LEU A 23 -45.40 -27.38 -40.51
C LEU A 23 -46.21 -28.65 -40.26
N THR A 24 -45.50 -29.65 -39.78
CA THR A 24 -46.06 -30.66 -38.87
C THR A 24 -44.96 -30.99 -37.85
N ASP A 25 -45.28 -30.78 -36.58
CA ASP A 25 -44.51 -30.97 -35.35
C ASP A 25 -43.64 -29.79 -34.87
N LEU A 26 -44.10 -29.19 -33.76
CA LEU A 26 -43.28 -28.74 -32.61
C LEU A 26 -43.91 -27.53 -31.89
N ASN A 27 -44.64 -27.78 -30.83
CA ASN A 27 -45.04 -26.74 -29.87
C ASN A 27 -43.90 -26.07 -29.12
N PHE A 28 -42.66 -26.58 -29.23
CA PHE A 28 -41.48 -26.03 -28.60
C PHE A 28 -40.84 -24.91 -29.43
N GLN A 29 -40.90 -24.98 -30.73
CA GLN A 29 -40.36 -23.93 -31.62
C GLN A 29 -41.22 -22.67 -31.68
N LYS A 30 -42.53 -22.76 -31.44
CA LYS A 30 -43.41 -21.58 -31.41
C LYS A 30 -43.05 -20.55 -30.34
N ASN A 31 -42.52 -20.97 -29.19
CA ASN A 31 -42.13 -20.02 -28.13
C ASN A 31 -40.75 -19.36 -28.36
N MET A 32 -39.84 -20.03 -29.02
CA MET A 32 -38.55 -19.43 -29.42
C MET A 32 -38.72 -18.43 -30.56
N ILE A 33 -39.54 -18.77 -31.57
CA ILE A 33 -39.80 -17.88 -32.70
C ILE A 33 -40.58 -16.63 -32.27
N LYS A 34 -41.52 -16.73 -31.31
CA LYS A 34 -42.17 -15.54 -30.72
C LYS A 34 -41.19 -14.63 -29.96
N LYS A 35 -40.23 -15.20 -29.23
CA LYS A 35 -39.21 -14.41 -28.55
C LYS A 35 -38.24 -13.74 -29.54
N GLN A 36 -37.80 -14.41 -30.59
CA GLN A 36 -36.94 -13.82 -31.62
C GLN A 36 -37.67 -12.75 -32.48
N ILE A 37 -38.94 -12.98 -32.87
CA ILE A 37 -39.73 -11.97 -33.57
C ILE A 37 -39.98 -10.74 -32.69
N SER A 38 -40.24 -10.91 -31.39
CA SER A 38 -40.37 -9.80 -30.43
C SER A 38 -39.10 -8.99 -30.29
N SER A 39 -37.92 -9.64 -30.32
CA SER A 39 -36.61 -8.96 -30.26
C SER A 39 -36.27 -8.22 -31.55
N VAL A 40 -36.59 -8.78 -32.71
CA VAL A 40 -36.34 -8.14 -34.00
C VAL A 40 -37.34 -6.97 -34.21
N VAL A 41 -38.60 -7.09 -33.83
CA VAL A 41 -39.58 -5.99 -33.88
C VAL A 41 -39.20 -4.89 -32.89
N ARG A 42 -38.68 -5.17 -31.72
CA ARG A 42 -38.13 -4.14 -30.80
C ARG A 42 -36.88 -3.45 -31.35
N LEU A 43 -35.99 -4.16 -32.02
CA LEU A 43 -34.82 -3.57 -32.68
C LEU A 43 -35.23 -2.67 -33.87
N ILE A 44 -36.26 -3.04 -34.64
CA ILE A 44 -36.77 -2.22 -35.75
C ILE A 44 -37.52 -0.96 -35.22
N PHE A 45 -38.28 -1.09 -34.12
CA PHE A 45 -38.93 0.09 -33.49
C PHE A 45 -37.91 1.05 -32.81
N ILE A 46 -36.85 0.54 -32.24
CA ILE A 46 -35.77 1.38 -31.70
C ILE A 46 -35.01 2.05 -32.84
N GLY A 47 -34.71 1.36 -33.94
CA GLY A 47 -34.09 1.91 -35.14
C GLY A 47 -34.91 2.99 -35.85
N THR A 48 -36.24 2.83 -35.93
CA THR A 48 -37.12 3.83 -36.57
C THR A 48 -37.45 5.01 -35.64
N SER A 49 -37.54 4.82 -34.33
CA SER A 49 -37.64 5.93 -33.36
C SER A 49 -36.41 6.81 -33.32
N CYS A 50 -35.21 6.23 -33.49
CA CYS A 50 -33.95 7.02 -33.62
C CYS A 50 -33.85 7.81 -34.95
N LEU A 51 -34.59 7.39 -36.01
CA LEU A 51 -34.53 8.08 -37.29
C LEU A 51 -35.57 9.21 -37.44
N LEU A 52 -36.58 9.28 -36.56
CA LEU A 52 -37.65 10.29 -36.60
C LEU A 52 -37.47 11.44 -35.60
N PHE A 53 -36.44 11.36 -34.71
CA PHE A 53 -36.07 12.47 -33.82
C PHE A 53 -34.70 13.13 -34.16
N SER A 54 -34.21 12.91 -35.37
CA SER A 54 -33.12 13.73 -35.89
C SER A 54 -33.67 15.00 -36.56
N THR A 55 -34.35 15.82 -35.79
CA THR A 55 -34.30 17.26 -36.08
C THR A 55 -32.84 17.64 -35.73
N VAL A 56 -32.07 17.81 -36.78
CA VAL A 56 -30.75 18.40 -36.77
C VAL A 56 -30.83 19.76 -36.07
N GLN A 57 -30.69 19.79 -34.76
CA GLN A 57 -29.98 20.91 -34.16
C GLN A 57 -28.57 20.77 -34.72
N ALA A 58 -28.20 21.65 -35.61
CA ALA A 58 -26.79 21.87 -35.95
C ALA A 58 -26.03 22.12 -34.64
N GLN A 59 -25.50 21.06 -34.05
CA GLN A 59 -24.50 21.20 -33.03
C GLN A 59 -23.33 21.89 -33.77
N HIS A 60 -23.16 23.16 -33.53
CA HIS A 60 -21.89 23.81 -33.82
C HIS A 60 -20.80 22.85 -33.34
N PRO A 61 -19.84 22.45 -34.21
CA PRO A 61 -18.77 21.61 -33.75
C PRO A 61 -18.18 22.31 -32.51
N ASN A 62 -18.24 21.66 -31.35
CA ASN A 62 -17.66 22.21 -30.13
C ASN A 62 -16.16 22.40 -30.41
N THR A 63 -15.79 23.60 -30.84
CA THR A 63 -14.40 23.95 -31.16
C THR A 63 -13.61 23.92 -29.87
N VAL A 64 -12.80 22.89 -29.71
CA VAL A 64 -11.89 22.77 -28.58
C VAL A 64 -10.86 23.88 -28.67
N LYS A 65 -10.80 24.75 -27.67
CA LYS A 65 -9.73 25.74 -27.54
C LYS A 65 -8.48 25.10 -27.03
N ARG A 66 -7.39 25.18 -27.80
CA ARG A 66 -6.10 24.63 -27.45
C ARG A 66 -5.11 25.72 -27.11
N PHE A 67 -4.36 25.52 -26.05
CA PHE A 67 -3.19 26.31 -25.67
C PHE A 67 -1.97 25.39 -25.64
N TYR A 68 -0.90 25.81 -26.32
CA TYR A 68 0.31 25.03 -26.43
C TYR A 68 1.43 25.60 -25.57
N ILE A 69 2.23 24.71 -24.97
CA ILE A 69 3.41 25.03 -24.17
C ILE A 69 4.60 24.34 -24.82
N SER A 70 5.73 25.04 -24.96
CA SER A 70 6.96 24.48 -25.49
C SER A 70 8.18 25.00 -24.72
N THR A 71 9.21 24.18 -24.57
CA THR A 71 10.49 24.58 -23.95
C THR A 71 11.19 25.71 -24.71
N THR A 72 10.80 25.96 -25.98
CA THR A 72 11.27 27.07 -26.82
C THR A 72 10.22 28.15 -26.96
N GLY A 73 9.11 28.09 -26.21
CA GLY A 73 8.03 29.07 -26.23
C GLY A 73 8.38 30.41 -25.54
N ASN A 74 7.41 31.34 -25.52
CA ASN A 74 7.53 32.60 -24.79
C ASN A 74 6.17 32.97 -24.20
N ASP A 75 6.14 33.41 -22.94
CA ASP A 75 4.89 33.75 -22.23
C ASP A 75 4.19 35.02 -22.75
N ARG A 76 4.83 35.77 -23.62
CA ARG A 76 4.21 36.89 -24.35
C ARG A 76 3.43 36.41 -25.59
N ASN A 77 3.59 35.17 -25.99
CA ASN A 77 2.94 34.55 -27.14
C ASN A 77 1.42 34.38 -26.91
N SER A 78 0.71 33.99 -27.96
CA SER A 78 -0.74 33.77 -27.91
C SER A 78 -1.15 32.37 -27.37
N GLY A 79 -0.22 31.48 -27.25
CA GLY A 79 -0.46 30.05 -26.91
C GLY A 79 -0.99 29.23 -28.08
N ALA A 80 -0.93 29.71 -29.32
CA ALA A 80 -1.26 28.95 -30.51
C ALA A 80 -0.14 27.93 -30.82
N LEU A 81 -0.41 26.89 -31.61
CA LEU A 81 0.56 25.83 -31.98
C LEU A 81 1.89 26.40 -32.53
N ARG A 82 1.84 27.45 -33.34
CA ARG A 82 3.04 28.11 -33.93
C ARG A 82 3.58 29.24 -33.07
N ASP A 83 2.94 29.52 -31.94
CA ASP A 83 3.25 30.65 -31.07
C ASP A 83 2.98 30.24 -29.60
N PRO A 84 3.67 29.16 -29.10
CA PRO A 84 3.38 28.54 -27.82
C PRO A 84 3.87 29.37 -26.63
N PHE A 85 3.28 29.17 -25.47
CA PHE A 85 3.79 29.66 -24.19
C PHE A 85 5.06 28.91 -23.75
N ALA A 86 5.86 29.55 -22.90
CA ALA A 86 6.98 28.85 -22.24
C ALA A 86 6.54 28.11 -20.96
N THR A 87 5.54 28.61 -20.25
CA THR A 87 5.16 28.13 -18.93
C THR A 87 3.69 27.71 -18.84
N ALA A 88 3.41 26.78 -17.92
CA ALA A 88 2.05 26.38 -17.58
C ALA A 88 1.23 27.55 -17.03
N GLU A 89 1.87 28.42 -16.24
CA GLU A 89 1.19 29.59 -15.66
C GLU A 89 0.65 30.56 -16.70
N ALA A 90 1.38 30.77 -17.79
CA ALA A 90 0.89 31.62 -18.89
C ALA A 90 -0.34 30.98 -19.55
N ALA A 91 -0.29 29.65 -19.77
CA ALA A 91 -1.43 28.92 -20.32
C ALA A 91 -2.64 28.94 -19.36
N LEU A 92 -2.46 28.76 -18.06
CA LEU A 92 -3.54 28.84 -17.07
C LEU A 92 -4.18 30.24 -17.03
N ARG A 93 -3.38 31.32 -17.05
CA ARG A 93 -3.91 32.68 -17.17
C ARG A 93 -4.72 32.87 -18.45
N ALA A 94 -4.25 32.31 -19.56
CA ALA A 94 -4.98 32.38 -20.83
C ALA A 94 -6.31 31.57 -20.78
N VAL A 95 -6.35 30.43 -20.10
CA VAL A 95 -7.57 29.65 -19.84
C VAL A 95 -8.56 30.47 -19.02
N GLU A 96 -8.15 31.09 -17.91
CA GLU A 96 -9.03 31.91 -17.08
C GLU A 96 -9.59 33.09 -17.87
N LYS A 97 -8.75 33.78 -18.65
CA LYS A 97 -9.18 34.88 -19.53
C LYS A 97 -10.18 34.39 -20.58
N TYR A 98 -9.93 33.22 -21.19
CA TYR A 98 -10.79 32.67 -22.23
C TYR A 98 -12.16 32.22 -21.70
N LYS A 99 -12.22 31.71 -20.45
CA LYS A 99 -13.47 31.29 -19.81
C LYS A 99 -14.39 32.48 -19.45
N LYS A 100 -13.86 33.68 -19.24
CA LYS A 100 -14.68 34.83 -18.87
C LYS A 100 -15.75 35.12 -19.97
N GLY A 101 -17.02 35.12 -19.55
CA GLY A 101 -18.16 35.39 -20.45
C GLY A 101 -18.54 34.27 -21.40
N LYS A 102 -17.98 33.04 -21.22
CA LYS A 102 -18.32 31.86 -22.02
C LYS A 102 -18.92 30.75 -21.15
N ALA A 103 -20.00 30.16 -21.64
CA ALA A 103 -20.59 29.02 -20.99
C ALA A 103 -19.76 27.77 -21.30
N ASN A 104 -19.01 27.29 -20.30
CA ASN A 104 -18.32 25.99 -20.29
C ASN A 104 -17.58 25.59 -21.58
N PRO A 105 -16.56 26.34 -22.03
CA PRO A 105 -15.85 26.00 -23.26
C PRO A 105 -14.99 24.74 -23.06
N SER A 106 -14.87 23.91 -24.09
CA SER A 106 -13.90 22.80 -24.10
C SER A 106 -12.47 23.36 -24.27
N ILE A 107 -11.56 23.01 -23.36
CA ILE A 107 -10.19 23.57 -23.33
C ILE A 107 -9.18 22.47 -23.13
N GLU A 108 -8.10 22.52 -23.93
CA GLU A 108 -6.92 21.68 -23.78
C GLU A 108 -5.67 22.55 -23.58
N ILE A 109 -4.84 22.19 -22.60
CA ILE A 109 -3.45 22.66 -22.46
C ILE A 109 -2.54 21.52 -22.89
N ILE A 110 -1.73 21.76 -23.89
CA ILE A 110 -0.91 20.73 -24.54
C ILE A 110 0.56 21.10 -24.38
N PHE A 111 1.30 20.25 -23.70
CA PHE A 111 2.76 20.34 -23.60
C PHE A 111 3.41 19.66 -24.82
N ASP A 112 4.31 20.35 -25.50
CA ASP A 112 5.16 19.74 -26.51
C ASP A 112 6.34 18.97 -25.88
N ARG A 113 7.06 18.18 -26.68
CA ARG A 113 8.21 17.38 -26.24
C ARG A 113 9.21 18.23 -25.45
N GLY A 114 9.69 17.70 -24.34
CA GLY A 114 10.79 18.27 -23.58
C GLY A 114 10.70 18.09 -22.08
N THR A 115 11.76 18.52 -21.38
CA THR A 115 11.80 18.56 -19.93
C THR A 115 11.56 19.98 -19.46
N TYR A 116 10.50 20.18 -18.69
CA TYR A 116 10.09 21.44 -18.08
C TYR A 116 10.55 21.45 -16.63
N TYR A 117 11.60 22.21 -16.34
CA TYR A 117 12.07 22.43 -14.98
C TYR A 117 11.19 23.49 -14.31
N LEU A 118 10.43 23.08 -13.31
CA LEU A 118 9.48 23.94 -12.63
C LEU A 118 10.16 24.71 -11.50
N ASP A 119 9.98 26.02 -11.46
CA ASP A 119 10.42 26.84 -10.32
C ASP A 119 9.44 26.77 -9.13
N LYS A 120 8.20 26.42 -9.40
CA LYS A 120 7.10 26.28 -8.43
C LYS A 120 6.03 25.32 -8.96
N PRO A 121 5.22 24.73 -8.07
CA PRO A 121 4.13 23.86 -8.49
C PRO A 121 3.11 24.55 -9.41
N ILE A 122 2.60 23.82 -10.40
CA ILE A 122 1.46 24.24 -11.22
C ILE A 122 0.20 24.16 -10.33
N LYS A 123 -0.46 25.30 -10.09
CA LYS A 123 -1.62 25.39 -9.19
C LYS A 123 -2.93 25.40 -9.97
N LEU A 124 -3.78 24.40 -9.71
CA LEU A 124 -5.10 24.26 -10.29
C LEU A 124 -6.16 24.63 -9.24
N LEU A 125 -6.86 25.72 -9.48
CA LEU A 125 -7.85 26.31 -8.56
C LEU A 125 -9.27 26.20 -9.16
N ALA A 126 -10.29 26.38 -8.34
CA ALA A 126 -11.70 26.24 -8.74
C ALA A 126 -12.10 27.08 -9.97
N ALA A 127 -11.44 28.21 -10.22
CA ALA A 127 -11.69 29.03 -11.43
C ALA A 127 -11.34 28.28 -12.74
N LEU A 128 -10.49 27.27 -12.67
CA LEU A 128 -10.06 26.45 -13.81
C LEU A 128 -10.97 25.24 -14.06
N SER A 129 -11.88 24.92 -13.15
CA SER A 129 -12.77 23.75 -13.25
C SER A 129 -13.50 23.66 -14.58
N GLY A 130 -13.58 22.47 -15.16
CA GLY A 130 -14.36 22.17 -16.34
C GLY A 130 -15.80 21.83 -16.03
N THR A 131 -16.39 20.96 -16.82
CA THR A 131 -17.65 20.25 -16.56
C THR A 131 -17.51 18.81 -16.99
N ASN A 132 -18.36 17.92 -16.51
CA ASN A 132 -18.37 16.51 -16.89
C ASN A 132 -18.36 16.29 -18.43
N LYS A 133 -19.05 17.14 -19.19
CA LYS A 133 -19.05 17.06 -20.66
C LYS A 133 -17.85 17.75 -21.32
N GLN A 134 -17.21 18.69 -20.65
CA GLN A 134 -16.13 19.54 -21.15
C GLN A 134 -15.11 19.78 -20.05
N PRO A 135 -14.34 18.76 -19.64
CA PRO A 135 -13.29 18.92 -18.66
C PRO A 135 -12.15 19.80 -19.20
N LEU A 136 -11.43 20.43 -18.30
CA LEU A 136 -10.13 21.03 -18.63
C LEU A 136 -9.11 19.89 -18.78
N ARG A 137 -8.54 19.72 -19.96
CA ARG A 137 -7.51 18.73 -20.22
C ARG A 137 -6.12 19.34 -20.20
N ILE A 138 -5.24 18.75 -19.43
CA ILE A 138 -3.81 19.07 -19.36
C ILE A 138 -3.06 17.84 -19.79
N LYS A 139 -2.40 17.89 -20.94
CA LYS A 139 -1.82 16.67 -21.51
C LYS A 139 -0.53 16.90 -22.30
N ALA A 140 0.23 15.83 -22.49
CA ALA A 140 1.29 15.81 -23.49
C ALA A 140 0.71 15.84 -24.92
N ALA A 141 1.46 16.39 -25.85
CA ALA A 141 1.17 16.23 -27.26
C ALA A 141 1.28 14.74 -27.65
N ASP A 142 0.37 14.28 -28.50
CA ASP A 142 0.24 12.86 -28.85
C ASP A 142 1.57 12.27 -29.34
N GLY A 143 2.00 11.17 -28.73
CA GLY A 143 3.27 10.49 -29.03
C GLY A 143 4.54 11.24 -28.61
N LYS A 144 4.43 12.29 -27.79
CA LYS A 144 5.58 13.08 -27.31
C LYS A 144 5.90 12.73 -25.85
N GLN A 145 7.17 12.63 -25.54
CA GLN A 145 7.65 12.53 -24.17
C GLN A 145 7.72 13.93 -23.55
N VAL A 146 6.99 14.14 -22.48
CA VAL A 146 6.92 15.41 -21.74
C VAL A 146 7.25 15.13 -20.29
N VAL A 147 8.30 15.74 -19.77
CA VAL A 147 8.74 15.63 -18.38
C VAL A 147 8.49 16.93 -17.64
N LEU A 148 7.75 16.84 -16.54
CA LEU A 148 7.64 17.89 -15.53
C LEU A 148 8.61 17.54 -14.40
N SER A 149 9.66 18.34 -14.24
CA SER A 149 10.72 18.09 -13.26
C SER A 149 10.71 19.15 -12.17
N GLY A 150 10.75 18.69 -10.90
CA GLY A 150 10.93 19.54 -9.71
C GLY A 150 12.39 19.88 -9.41
N ALA A 151 13.31 19.47 -10.26
CA ALA A 151 14.72 19.75 -10.07
C ALA A 151 15.16 21.07 -10.70
N LYS A 152 16.26 21.59 -10.20
CA LYS A 152 17.01 22.68 -10.78
C LYS A 152 18.25 22.15 -11.49
N SER A 153 18.51 22.62 -12.71
CA SER A 153 19.77 22.33 -13.41
C SER A 153 20.91 23.06 -12.71
N LEU A 154 22.00 22.33 -12.48
CA LEU A 154 23.21 22.88 -11.85
C LEU A 154 24.27 23.14 -12.92
N ASP A 155 24.71 24.36 -13.00
CA ASP A 155 25.86 24.75 -13.84
C ASP A 155 27.14 24.59 -13.00
N LEU A 156 27.77 23.40 -13.11
CA LEU A 156 28.90 23.00 -12.29
C LEU A 156 30.19 23.05 -13.11
N LYS A 157 31.24 23.59 -12.51
CA LYS A 157 32.61 23.53 -13.03
C LYS A 157 33.40 22.62 -12.10
N TRP A 158 33.66 21.42 -12.55
CA TRP A 158 34.33 20.41 -11.79
C TRP A 158 35.85 20.52 -11.90
N GLU A 159 36.51 20.45 -10.75
CA GLU A 159 37.98 20.41 -10.63
C GLU A 159 38.38 19.06 -10.00
N GLN A 160 39.31 18.38 -10.62
CA GLN A 160 39.79 17.10 -10.12
C GLN A 160 40.68 17.32 -8.87
N GLY A 161 40.32 16.65 -7.78
CA GLY A 161 41.07 16.64 -6.55
C GLY A 161 41.88 15.36 -6.36
N LYS A 162 42.17 15.02 -5.11
CA LYS A 162 42.88 13.79 -4.71
C LYS A 162 41.90 12.61 -4.65
N ASN A 163 42.39 11.39 -4.79
CA ASN A 163 41.66 10.14 -4.63
C ASN A 163 40.41 10.01 -5.58
N ASP A 164 40.58 10.51 -6.81
CA ASP A 164 39.48 10.52 -7.82
C ASP A 164 38.21 11.30 -7.41
N ILE A 165 38.29 12.10 -6.35
CA ILE A 165 37.21 13.00 -5.91
C ILE A 165 37.33 14.31 -6.69
N TRP A 166 36.22 14.72 -7.31
CA TRP A 166 36.06 15.99 -7.99
C TRP A 166 35.27 16.97 -7.12
N THR A 167 35.53 18.25 -7.25
CA THR A 167 34.86 19.31 -6.50
C THR A 167 34.24 20.34 -7.44
N ALA A 168 33.07 20.85 -7.08
CA ALA A 168 32.46 21.97 -7.77
C ALA A 168 31.75 22.89 -6.76
N LYS A 169 31.75 24.19 -7.04
CA LYS A 169 30.98 25.14 -6.25
C LYS A 169 29.51 25.11 -6.65
N VAL A 170 28.63 25.09 -5.65
CA VAL A 170 27.19 25.29 -5.84
C VAL A 170 26.77 26.68 -5.33
N PRO A 171 25.62 27.22 -5.75
CA PRO A 171 25.14 28.50 -5.19
C PRO A 171 25.01 28.42 -3.66
N THR A 172 25.50 29.43 -2.97
CA THR A 172 25.42 29.54 -1.50
C THR A 172 23.97 29.46 -1.04
N GLY A 173 23.68 28.62 -0.03
CA GLY A 173 22.33 28.40 0.49
C GLY A 173 21.51 27.37 -0.31
N LEU A 174 22.05 26.79 -1.38
CA LEU A 174 21.42 25.67 -2.07
C LEU A 174 21.63 24.39 -1.26
N SER A 175 20.53 23.75 -0.88
CA SER A 175 20.51 22.46 -0.20
C SER A 175 19.68 21.47 -1.01
N PHE A 176 20.11 20.21 -1.06
CA PHE A 176 19.37 19.13 -1.70
C PHE A 176 19.79 17.78 -1.11
N GLN A 177 18.87 16.83 -1.17
CA GLN A 177 19.07 15.50 -0.59
C GLN A 177 19.24 14.42 -1.67
N SER A 178 19.03 14.76 -2.94
CA SER A 178 19.20 13.87 -4.07
C SER A 178 19.91 14.61 -5.18
N LEU A 179 20.73 13.91 -5.93
CA LEU A 179 21.48 14.44 -7.08
C LEU A 179 21.35 13.46 -8.24
N TYR A 180 21.13 14.00 -9.42
CA TYR A 180 21.06 13.20 -10.66
C TYR A 180 22.10 13.70 -11.64
N ALA A 181 22.75 12.75 -12.31
CA ALA A 181 23.69 13.03 -13.40
C ALA A 181 23.28 12.25 -14.65
N ASN A 182 23.07 12.95 -15.77
CA ASN A 182 22.55 12.37 -17.01
C ASN A 182 21.33 11.46 -16.77
N GLU A 183 20.35 11.96 -16.03
CA GLU A 183 19.10 11.28 -15.66
C GLU A 183 19.26 10.07 -14.73
N ARG A 184 20.45 9.81 -14.20
CA ARG A 184 20.68 8.74 -13.21
C ARG A 184 20.75 9.30 -11.81
N HIS A 185 20.05 8.70 -10.90
CA HIS A 185 20.17 8.96 -9.47
C HIS A 185 21.57 8.60 -8.98
N LEU A 186 22.24 9.51 -8.28
CA LEU A 186 23.53 9.29 -7.66
C LEU A 186 23.37 8.96 -6.18
N VAL A 187 24.21 8.06 -5.68
CA VAL A 187 24.20 7.66 -4.27
C VAL A 187 24.85 8.76 -3.43
N ARG A 188 24.25 9.16 -2.34
CA ARG A 188 24.87 10.04 -1.34
C ARG A 188 25.91 9.24 -0.56
N ALA A 189 27.09 9.81 -0.34
CA ALA A 189 28.17 9.17 0.43
C ALA A 189 27.63 8.54 1.71
N ARG A 190 27.80 7.22 1.87
CA ARG A 190 27.11 6.45 2.90
C ARG A 190 27.91 5.27 3.44
N TYR A 191 27.59 4.85 4.64
CA TYR A 191 28.06 3.58 5.19
C TYR A 191 26.90 2.74 5.75
N PRO A 192 26.85 1.43 5.39
CA PRO A 192 27.67 0.76 4.37
C PRO A 192 27.33 1.24 2.97
N ASN A 193 28.22 0.96 2.02
CA ASN A 193 28.03 1.27 0.61
C ASN A 193 26.76 0.64 0.05
N TYR A 194 26.19 1.29 -0.96
CA TYR A 194 24.94 0.89 -1.59
C TYR A 194 25.08 -0.43 -2.36
N ASP A 195 24.24 -1.41 -2.05
CA ASP A 195 24.17 -2.70 -2.73
C ASP A 195 22.71 -3.11 -2.90
N LEU A 196 22.22 -3.15 -4.14
CA LEU A 196 20.84 -3.52 -4.48
C LEU A 196 20.41 -4.90 -3.98
N SER A 197 21.36 -5.82 -3.75
CA SER A 197 21.06 -7.17 -3.30
C SER A 197 20.82 -7.28 -1.79
N ILE A 198 21.12 -6.21 -1.02
CA ILE A 198 21.05 -6.22 0.44
C ILE A 198 19.85 -5.41 0.92
N LEU A 199 18.90 -6.07 1.57
CA LEU A 199 17.73 -5.45 2.20
C LEU A 199 17.78 -5.62 3.73
N PRO A 200 17.33 -4.63 4.51
CA PRO A 200 16.76 -3.34 4.11
C PRO A 200 17.78 -2.30 3.64
N PHE A 201 17.28 -1.20 3.09
CA PHE A 201 18.01 0.02 2.74
C PHE A 201 19.10 -0.14 1.66
N GLN A 202 19.14 -1.24 0.92
CA GLN A 202 20.22 -1.55 -0.05
C GLN A 202 21.60 -1.47 0.62
N GLY A 203 21.68 -1.97 1.85
CA GLY A 203 22.88 -1.98 2.70
C GLY A 203 22.62 -1.42 4.09
N TYR A 204 22.95 -2.19 5.11
CA TYR A 204 22.84 -1.85 6.54
C TYR A 204 24.00 -2.42 7.32
N ALA A 205 24.37 -1.80 8.44
CA ALA A 205 25.44 -2.30 9.31
C ALA A 205 25.15 -2.02 10.78
N ALA A 206 25.37 -3.01 11.64
CA ALA A 206 25.23 -2.86 13.07
C ALA A 206 26.22 -1.82 13.63
N ASP A 207 27.45 -1.76 13.05
CA ASP A 207 28.52 -0.86 13.41
C ASP A 207 28.44 0.53 12.77
N ALA A 208 27.33 0.86 12.07
CA ALA A 208 27.18 2.16 11.43
C ALA A 208 27.27 3.34 12.41
N LEU A 209 27.01 3.11 13.70
CA LEU A 209 27.12 4.11 14.76
C LEU A 209 28.11 3.73 15.86
N ASP A 210 29.09 2.88 15.57
CA ASP A 210 30.10 2.49 16.54
C ASP A 210 31.07 3.64 16.80
N SER A 211 31.53 3.75 18.04
CA SER A 211 32.43 4.82 18.48
C SER A 211 33.72 4.88 17.68
N ALA A 212 34.27 3.74 17.26
CA ALA A 212 35.45 3.67 16.42
C ALA A 212 35.24 4.32 15.04
N ARG A 213 34.08 4.08 14.41
CA ARG A 213 33.72 4.71 13.14
C ARG A 213 33.43 6.20 13.30
N ILE A 214 32.60 6.57 14.28
CA ILE A 214 32.30 7.98 14.57
C ILE A 214 33.58 8.78 14.83
N ALA A 215 34.60 8.17 15.45
CA ALA A 215 35.89 8.83 15.72
C ALA A 215 36.61 9.28 14.43
N THR A 216 36.42 8.57 13.31
CA THR A 216 37.04 8.91 12.02
C THR A 216 36.40 10.12 11.34
N TRP A 217 35.13 10.43 11.64
CA TRP A 217 34.43 11.56 11.03
C TRP A 217 34.84 12.89 11.65
N ARG A 218 35.39 13.77 10.85
CA ARG A 218 35.86 15.11 11.33
C ARG A 218 34.70 16.03 11.64
N ASN A 219 33.73 16.12 10.72
CA ASN A 219 32.51 16.93 10.88
C ASN A 219 31.28 16.20 10.32
N PRO A 220 30.62 15.38 11.13
CA PRO A 220 29.44 14.65 10.68
C PRO A 220 28.12 15.46 10.74
N ILE A 221 28.18 16.75 11.09
CA ILE A 221 26.98 17.60 11.19
C ILE A 221 26.29 17.70 9.83
N GLY A 222 24.99 17.47 9.80
CA GLY A 222 24.19 17.39 8.56
C GLY A 222 24.11 15.99 7.95
N GLY A 223 24.87 15.02 8.50
CA GLY A 223 24.69 13.61 8.19
C GLY A 223 23.30 13.11 8.62
N ILE A 224 22.83 12.04 8.00
CA ILE A 224 21.53 11.43 8.29
C ILE A 224 21.75 9.98 8.73
N VAL A 225 21.05 9.59 9.79
CA VAL A 225 20.93 8.20 10.22
C VAL A 225 19.55 7.70 9.79
N HIS A 226 19.51 6.63 9.04
CA HIS A 226 18.32 5.89 8.72
C HIS A 226 18.32 4.55 9.45
N ALA A 227 17.23 4.20 10.09
CA ALA A 227 17.12 2.94 10.80
C ALA A 227 15.70 2.40 10.75
N LEU A 228 15.53 1.08 10.76
CA LEU A 228 14.24 0.51 11.15
C LEU A 228 14.04 0.75 12.65
N HIS A 229 12.80 0.80 13.10
CA HIS A 229 12.55 0.72 14.54
C HIS A 229 12.62 -0.73 15.03
N ALA A 230 12.77 -0.92 16.34
CA ALA A 230 13.06 -2.23 16.95
C ALA A 230 12.06 -3.33 16.53
N GLY A 231 10.78 -2.99 16.33
CA GLY A 231 9.74 -3.91 15.85
C GLY A 231 9.74 -4.18 14.35
N ARG A 232 10.57 -3.51 13.58
CA ARG A 232 10.64 -3.60 12.12
C ARG A 232 9.31 -3.31 11.41
N TRP A 233 8.39 -2.60 12.05
CA TRP A 233 7.11 -2.20 11.44
C TRP A 233 7.24 -0.97 10.55
N GLY A 234 8.36 -0.26 10.62
CA GLY A 234 8.70 0.91 9.83
C GLY A 234 10.08 1.43 10.19
N GLY A 235 10.37 2.67 9.86
CA GLY A 235 11.67 3.29 10.04
C GLY A 235 11.62 4.65 10.71
N PHE A 236 12.78 5.05 11.19
CA PHE A 236 13.08 6.37 11.74
C PHE A 236 14.24 7.00 11.00
N HIS A 237 14.22 8.33 10.96
CA HIS A 237 15.27 9.13 10.36
C HIS A 237 15.74 10.19 11.35
N TYR A 238 17.04 10.39 11.42
CA TYR A 238 17.66 11.34 12.36
C TYR A 238 18.72 12.16 11.64
N ARG A 239 18.74 13.46 11.91
CA ARG A 239 19.82 14.35 11.48
C ARG A 239 20.90 14.39 12.56
N ILE A 240 22.14 14.30 12.19
CA ILE A 240 23.26 14.52 13.07
C ILE A 240 23.44 16.02 13.27
N THR A 241 23.32 16.49 14.50
CA THR A 241 23.40 17.91 14.88
C THR A 241 24.67 18.25 15.66
N GLY A 242 25.41 17.25 16.10
CA GLY A 242 26.68 17.45 16.81
C GLY A 242 27.43 16.14 17.03
N LYS A 243 28.71 16.33 17.44
CA LYS A 243 29.60 15.27 17.90
C LYS A 243 30.32 15.76 19.17
N ASP A 244 30.22 15.00 20.25
CA ASP A 244 30.95 15.29 21.47
C ASP A 244 32.29 14.52 21.48
N GLY A 245 33.34 15.18 21.91
CA GLY A 245 34.68 14.55 22.05
C GLY A 245 35.05 13.70 20.83
N SER A 246 35.24 12.40 21.01
CA SER A 246 35.74 11.53 19.94
C SER A 246 34.69 10.59 19.34
N SER A 247 33.54 10.37 19.96
CA SER A 247 32.76 9.17 19.59
C SER A 247 31.27 9.17 19.84
N LYS A 248 30.67 10.26 20.32
CA LYS A 248 29.22 10.30 20.54
C LYS A 248 28.53 11.36 19.69
N LEU A 249 27.47 10.99 19.02
CA LEU A 249 26.66 11.89 18.19
C LEU A 249 25.50 12.49 18.99
N THR A 250 25.17 13.73 18.69
CA THR A 250 23.88 14.34 18.98
C THR A 250 23.03 14.22 17.74
N ILE A 251 21.83 13.65 17.85
CA ILE A 251 20.91 13.42 16.73
C ILE A 251 19.52 13.97 17.06
N GLU A 252 18.83 14.48 16.04
CA GLU A 252 17.46 14.96 16.11
C GLU A 252 16.59 14.23 15.09
N GLY A 253 15.38 13.82 15.48
CA GLY A 253 14.45 13.06 14.61
C GLY A 253 13.79 11.92 15.35
N GLY A 254 13.43 10.85 14.63
CA GLY A 254 12.74 9.69 15.19
C GLY A 254 11.26 9.95 15.50
N GLN A 255 10.67 10.99 14.90
CA GLN A 255 9.28 11.42 15.10
C GLN A 255 8.35 11.11 13.92
N GLN A 256 8.85 10.40 12.91
CA GLN A 256 8.08 10.10 11.70
C GLN A 256 6.88 9.19 11.98
N ASN A 257 6.89 8.55 13.13
CA ASN A 257 5.85 7.66 13.59
C ASN A 257 5.54 7.97 15.06
N ASN A 258 4.27 8.04 15.44
CA ASN A 258 3.84 8.35 16.79
C ASN A 258 3.80 7.13 17.74
N ARG A 259 4.21 5.94 17.29
CA ARG A 259 4.37 4.76 18.15
C ARG A 259 5.77 4.74 18.76
N PRO A 260 5.92 4.75 20.09
CA PRO A 260 7.23 4.71 20.73
C PRO A 260 7.99 3.44 20.34
N SER A 261 9.19 3.60 19.82
CA SER A 261 10.12 2.51 19.51
C SER A 261 11.55 2.99 19.62
N LYS A 262 12.48 2.06 19.85
CA LYS A 262 13.91 2.32 19.74
C LYS A 262 14.37 2.13 18.30
N MET A 263 15.47 2.79 17.93
CA MET A 263 16.21 2.51 16.71
C MET A 263 16.68 1.05 16.72
N HIS A 264 16.58 0.36 15.58
CA HIS A 264 17.07 -1.01 15.44
C HIS A 264 18.59 -1.03 15.55
N GLU A 265 19.15 -1.97 16.29
CA GLU A 265 20.58 -2.05 16.56
C GLU A 265 21.39 -2.48 15.33
N THR A 266 20.76 -3.22 14.39
CA THR A 266 21.44 -3.77 13.19
C THR A 266 21.00 -3.08 11.91
N TYR A 267 19.68 -2.96 11.68
CA TYR A 267 19.13 -2.45 10.42
C TYR A 267 19.15 -0.92 10.39
N ARG A 268 20.35 -0.37 10.15
CA ARG A 268 20.61 1.07 10.09
C ARG A 268 21.79 1.37 9.17
N TYR A 269 21.82 2.57 8.64
CA TYR A 269 22.93 3.11 7.88
C TYR A 269 23.05 4.63 8.10
N VAL A 270 24.19 5.19 7.72
CA VAL A 270 24.39 6.64 7.74
C VAL A 270 24.69 7.15 6.33
N GLU A 271 24.28 8.37 6.03
CA GLU A 271 24.62 9.02 4.77
C GLU A 271 24.97 10.51 4.97
N ASN A 272 25.47 11.15 3.91
CA ASN A 272 25.98 12.51 3.91
C ASN A 272 27.13 12.70 4.92
N ILE A 273 28.07 11.79 4.89
CA ILE A 273 29.32 11.84 5.66
C ILE A 273 30.48 11.89 4.67
N PHE A 274 31.33 12.91 4.80
CA PHE A 274 32.44 13.11 3.85
C PHE A 274 33.45 11.96 3.84
N GLU A 275 33.80 11.41 5.00
CA GLU A 275 34.73 10.31 5.15
C GLU A 275 34.20 8.96 4.58
N GLU A 276 32.91 8.87 4.29
CA GLU A 276 32.28 7.72 3.65
C GLU A 276 32.08 7.93 2.12
N LEU A 277 32.74 8.96 1.53
CA LEU A 277 32.80 9.18 0.09
C LEU A 277 33.94 8.33 -0.48
N ASP A 278 33.72 7.04 -0.67
CA ASP A 278 34.75 6.07 -1.02
C ASP A 278 34.42 5.13 -2.19
N THR A 279 33.24 5.28 -2.75
CA THR A 279 32.76 4.46 -3.87
C THR A 279 32.36 5.32 -5.07
N ALA A 280 32.61 4.80 -6.29
CA ALA A 280 32.24 5.49 -7.52
C ALA A 280 30.73 5.76 -7.60
N GLN A 281 30.39 6.95 -8.09
CA GLN A 281 29.04 7.51 -8.22
C GLN A 281 28.47 8.01 -6.89
N GLU A 282 29.25 8.08 -5.84
CA GLU A 282 28.87 8.76 -4.61
C GLU A 282 29.17 10.25 -4.66
N TRP A 283 28.35 11.01 -3.92
CA TRP A 283 28.49 12.46 -3.77
C TRP A 283 28.28 12.91 -2.33
N PHE A 284 28.89 14.02 -1.98
CA PHE A 284 28.70 14.70 -0.70
C PHE A 284 28.59 16.21 -0.91
N LEU A 285 27.62 16.84 -0.23
CA LEU A 285 27.48 18.30 -0.24
C LEU A 285 27.86 18.88 1.11
N ASP A 286 28.90 19.70 1.13
CA ASP A 286 29.18 20.57 2.26
C ASP A 286 28.38 21.86 2.12
N GLU A 287 27.24 21.92 2.83
CA GLU A 287 26.33 23.07 2.79
C GLU A 287 26.96 24.34 3.40
N GLN A 288 27.98 24.22 4.30
CA GLN A 288 28.63 25.35 4.92
C GLN A 288 29.58 26.06 3.96
N THR A 289 30.34 25.31 3.20
CA THR A 289 31.29 25.82 2.21
C THR A 289 30.68 25.96 0.80
N ALA A 290 29.48 25.44 0.58
CA ALA A 290 28.82 25.33 -0.72
C ALA A 290 29.68 24.60 -1.77
N ILE A 291 30.36 23.54 -1.33
CA ILE A 291 31.19 22.69 -2.20
C ILE A 291 30.51 21.33 -2.33
N LEU A 292 30.26 20.92 -3.56
CA LEU A 292 29.81 19.60 -3.94
C LEU A 292 31.02 18.74 -4.30
N TYR A 293 31.10 17.57 -3.67
CA TYR A 293 32.12 16.55 -3.92
C TYR A 293 31.47 15.38 -4.66
N TYR A 294 32.14 14.83 -5.64
CA TYR A 294 31.67 13.71 -6.42
C TYR A 294 32.80 12.77 -6.82
N MET A 295 32.60 11.48 -6.69
CA MET A 295 33.52 10.45 -7.16
C MET A 295 32.92 9.79 -8.43
N PRO A 296 33.27 10.23 -9.65
CA PRO A 296 32.78 9.64 -10.89
C PRO A 296 33.31 8.22 -11.07
N SER A 297 32.68 7.45 -11.98
CA SER A 297 33.26 6.21 -12.44
C SER A 297 34.62 6.47 -13.11
N LYS A 298 35.55 5.53 -12.96
CA LYS A 298 36.92 5.68 -13.49
C LYS A 298 36.92 6.07 -14.97
N GLY A 299 37.64 7.13 -15.29
CA GLY A 299 37.77 7.67 -16.65
C GLY A 299 36.62 8.55 -17.12
N THR A 300 35.65 8.88 -16.25
CA THR A 300 34.55 9.79 -16.56
C THR A 300 34.91 11.22 -16.15
N ASP A 301 34.79 12.17 -17.09
CA ASP A 301 34.89 13.60 -16.79
C ASP A 301 33.50 14.15 -16.45
N PRO A 302 33.24 14.58 -15.19
CA PRO A 302 31.94 15.08 -14.79
C PRO A 302 31.56 16.41 -15.47
N ASN A 303 32.51 17.14 -16.05
CA ASN A 303 32.21 18.35 -16.85
C ASN A 303 31.43 18.05 -18.12
N THR A 304 31.39 16.80 -18.56
CA THR A 304 30.59 16.35 -19.73
C THR A 304 29.17 15.93 -19.34
N MET A 305 28.83 15.94 -18.05
CA MET A 305 27.57 15.45 -17.51
C MET A 305 26.64 16.60 -17.15
N LYS A 306 25.32 16.36 -17.29
CA LYS A 306 24.30 17.32 -16.85
C LYS A 306 23.82 16.92 -15.45
N PHE A 307 24.00 17.82 -14.48
CA PHE A 307 23.55 17.62 -13.11
C PHE A 307 22.26 18.36 -12.83
N VAL A 308 21.34 17.70 -12.11
CA VAL A 308 20.11 18.32 -11.62
C VAL A 308 19.86 17.90 -10.16
N ALA A 309 19.33 18.84 -9.37
CA ALA A 309 19.01 18.62 -7.96
C ALA A 309 17.55 18.99 -7.67
N PRO A 310 16.74 18.06 -7.12
CA PRO A 310 15.35 18.31 -6.72
C PRO A 310 15.22 19.48 -5.74
N GLN A 311 14.20 20.34 -5.97
CA GLN A 311 13.90 21.49 -5.14
C GLN A 311 12.42 21.58 -4.75
N LEU A 312 11.52 20.90 -5.48
CA LEU A 312 10.10 20.95 -5.24
C LEU A 312 9.59 19.63 -4.63
N GLU A 313 8.65 19.73 -3.70
CA GLU A 313 7.90 18.58 -3.17
C GLU A 313 6.70 18.23 -4.04
N ASN A 314 6.08 19.26 -4.66
CA ASN A 314 4.92 19.11 -5.53
C ASN A 314 5.23 19.67 -6.92
N LEU A 315 4.71 19.01 -7.95
CA LEU A 315 4.77 19.48 -9.33
C LEU A 315 3.42 20.06 -9.77
N ILE A 316 2.32 19.41 -9.33
CA ILE A 316 0.95 19.91 -9.52
C ILE A 316 0.23 19.90 -8.17
N THR A 317 -0.50 20.97 -7.89
CA THR A 317 -1.45 21.03 -6.78
C THR A 317 -2.85 21.35 -7.30
N ILE A 318 -3.82 20.52 -6.93
CA ILE A 318 -5.25 20.77 -7.14
C ILE A 318 -5.81 21.18 -5.78
N SER A 319 -6.20 22.45 -5.63
CA SER A 319 -6.55 23.02 -4.33
C SER A 319 -7.91 23.72 -4.37
N GLY A 320 -8.88 23.09 -3.71
CA GLY A 320 -10.22 23.60 -3.48
C GLY A 320 -10.66 23.42 -2.03
N SER A 321 -11.95 23.30 -1.82
CA SER A 321 -12.57 22.98 -0.52
C SER A 321 -13.91 22.30 -0.74
N ALA A 322 -14.49 21.70 0.29
CA ALA A 322 -15.83 21.10 0.21
C ALA A 322 -16.91 22.09 -0.25
N SER A 323 -16.79 23.38 0.08
CA SER A 323 -17.75 24.42 -0.34
C SER A 323 -17.47 25.01 -1.72
N LYS A 324 -16.23 24.85 -2.22
CA LYS A 324 -15.80 25.34 -3.54
C LYS A 324 -14.77 24.38 -4.14
N PRO A 325 -15.19 23.20 -4.57
CA PRO A 325 -14.26 22.22 -5.09
C PRO A 325 -13.68 22.60 -6.44
N VAL A 326 -12.49 22.12 -6.72
CA VAL A 326 -11.94 22.03 -8.08
C VAL A 326 -12.55 20.81 -8.73
N HIS A 327 -13.08 20.93 -9.95
CA HIS A 327 -13.77 19.80 -10.55
C HIS A 327 -13.54 19.66 -12.06
N ASP A 328 -13.73 18.44 -12.54
CA ASP A 328 -13.68 18.11 -13.97
C ASP A 328 -12.36 18.56 -14.65
N ILE A 329 -11.24 18.11 -14.10
CA ILE A 329 -9.89 18.26 -14.65
C ILE A 329 -9.32 16.91 -15.01
N GLU A 330 -8.76 16.79 -16.19
CA GLU A 330 -8.06 15.58 -16.69
C GLU A 330 -6.57 15.90 -16.90
N ILE A 331 -5.67 15.07 -16.34
CA ILE A 331 -4.22 15.18 -16.50
C ILE A 331 -3.70 13.87 -17.09
N SER A 332 -3.05 13.92 -18.25
CA SER A 332 -2.64 12.71 -18.94
C SER A 332 -1.36 12.79 -19.77
N GLY A 333 -0.68 11.67 -19.90
CA GLY A 333 0.47 11.49 -20.77
C GLY A 333 1.73 12.26 -20.34
N LEU A 334 1.78 12.73 -19.10
CA LEU A 334 2.91 13.47 -18.53
C LEU A 334 3.80 12.55 -17.71
N CYS A 335 5.10 12.83 -17.70
CA CYS A 335 6.06 12.21 -16.81
C CYS A 335 6.41 13.18 -15.68
N PHE A 336 6.21 12.77 -14.44
CA PHE A 336 6.54 13.52 -13.23
C PHE A 336 7.83 13.00 -12.63
N MET A 337 8.84 13.84 -12.44
CA MET A 337 10.15 13.42 -11.95
C MET A 337 10.76 14.42 -10.97
N HIS A 338 11.72 13.94 -10.19
CA HIS A 338 12.66 14.73 -9.39
C HIS A 338 11.98 15.65 -8.37
N THR A 339 11.17 15.08 -7.49
CA THR A 339 10.74 15.78 -6.26
C THR A 339 11.75 15.56 -5.12
N THR A 340 11.76 16.47 -4.14
CA THR A 340 12.61 16.31 -2.95
C THR A 340 12.13 15.18 -2.06
N ALA A 341 13.05 14.57 -1.31
CA ALA A 341 12.72 13.63 -0.25
C ALA A 341 12.01 14.34 0.92
N THR A 342 11.07 13.62 1.55
CA THR A 342 10.18 14.18 2.58
C THR A 342 10.33 13.53 3.95
N PHE A 343 11.16 12.53 4.09
CA PHE A 343 11.30 11.67 5.27
C PHE A 343 11.59 12.42 6.58
N MET A 344 12.32 13.55 6.56
CA MET A 344 12.58 14.35 7.76
C MET A 344 11.42 15.30 8.13
N LYS A 345 10.40 15.41 7.28
CA LYS A 345 9.28 16.35 7.47
C LYS A 345 8.04 15.70 8.04
N THR A 346 7.96 14.39 8.04
CA THR A 346 6.83 13.63 8.56
C THR A 346 6.75 13.81 10.07
N ALA A 347 5.65 14.37 10.53
CA ALA A 347 5.39 14.63 11.95
C ALA A 347 3.91 14.48 12.34
N GLU A 348 3.01 14.21 11.40
CA GLU A 348 1.58 14.07 11.68
C GLU A 348 1.32 12.75 12.42
N PRO A 349 0.70 12.79 13.62
CA PRO A 349 0.34 11.59 14.34
C PRO A 349 -0.86 10.91 13.67
N LEU A 350 -0.75 9.61 13.41
CA LEU A 350 -1.89 8.79 13.02
C LEU A 350 -2.73 8.34 14.22
N LEU A 351 -3.98 8.04 13.95
CA LEU A 351 -4.89 7.45 14.93
C LEU A 351 -4.37 6.09 15.39
N ARG A 352 -4.07 5.93 16.68
CA ARG A 352 -3.65 4.67 17.34
C ARG A 352 -2.57 3.90 16.58
N SER A 353 -1.65 4.59 15.94
CA SER A 353 -1.02 4.09 14.75
C SER A 353 0.48 3.90 14.87
N ASP A 354 0.99 3.18 13.92
CA ASP A 354 2.38 2.92 13.59
C ASP A 354 2.64 3.10 12.08
N TRP A 355 2.04 4.13 11.51
CA TRP A 355 2.21 4.56 10.13
C TRP A 355 2.89 5.93 10.05
N THR A 356 3.30 6.38 8.87
CA THR A 356 3.80 7.73 8.63
C THR A 356 2.96 8.46 7.60
N ILE A 357 2.64 9.72 7.87
CA ILE A 357 1.93 10.58 6.92
C ILE A 357 2.70 11.89 6.75
N TYR A 358 2.92 12.25 5.50
CA TYR A 358 3.28 13.60 5.08
C TYR A 358 2.39 14.01 3.91
N ARG A 359 1.56 15.04 4.11
CA ARG A 359 0.48 15.43 3.19
C ARG A 359 0.98 16.17 1.96
N GLN A 360 1.97 15.62 1.27
CA GLN A 360 2.51 16.10 0.00
C GLN A 360 2.73 14.92 -0.95
N GLY A 361 2.81 15.23 -2.25
CA GLY A 361 3.12 14.29 -3.33
C GLY A 361 3.44 15.04 -4.62
N ALA A 362 4.04 14.42 -5.60
CA ALA A 362 4.30 15.06 -6.88
C ALA A 362 3.02 15.67 -7.47
N VAL A 363 1.88 14.98 -7.31
CA VAL A 363 0.54 15.53 -7.50
C VAL A 363 -0.21 15.51 -6.17
N LYS A 364 -0.48 16.69 -5.60
CA LYS A 364 -1.33 16.85 -4.41
C LYS A 364 -2.73 17.26 -4.81
N ILE A 365 -3.75 16.60 -4.24
CA ILE A 365 -5.16 16.87 -4.51
C ILE A 365 -5.87 17.10 -3.17
N GLU A 366 -6.54 18.24 -3.05
CA GLU A 366 -7.32 18.62 -1.88
C GLU A 366 -8.53 19.43 -2.30
N GLY A 367 -9.71 19.09 -1.81
CA GLY A 367 -10.93 19.80 -2.16
C GLY A 367 -11.33 19.64 -3.63
N ALA A 368 -11.28 18.43 -4.17
CA ALA A 368 -11.53 18.18 -5.59
C ALA A 368 -12.65 17.16 -5.84
N GLU A 369 -13.30 17.29 -7.00
CA GLU A 369 -14.36 16.37 -7.47
C GLU A 369 -14.18 16.03 -8.95
N ASN A 370 -14.50 14.78 -9.33
CA ASN A 370 -14.51 14.33 -10.73
C ASN A 370 -13.22 14.67 -11.51
N CYS A 371 -12.05 14.57 -10.85
CA CYS A 371 -10.76 14.79 -11.51
C CYS A 371 -10.13 13.46 -11.90
N PHE A 372 -9.40 13.45 -13.00
CA PHE A 372 -8.87 12.23 -13.58
C PHE A 372 -7.37 12.36 -13.92
N LEU A 373 -6.56 11.45 -13.35
CA LEU A 373 -5.13 11.27 -13.66
C LEU A 373 -4.97 9.95 -14.41
N TYR A 374 -4.60 9.98 -15.68
CA TYR A 374 -4.48 8.74 -16.43
C TYR A 374 -3.31 8.73 -17.41
N ALA A 375 -2.76 7.54 -17.64
CA ALA A 375 -1.66 7.32 -18.58
C ALA A 375 -0.44 8.24 -18.34
N ASN A 376 -0.19 8.60 -17.07
CA ASN A 376 0.99 9.35 -16.66
C ASN A 376 2.09 8.40 -16.15
N ASP A 377 3.32 8.86 -16.17
CA ASP A 377 4.46 8.21 -15.53
C ASP A 377 4.91 9.05 -14.31
N PHE A 378 5.10 8.40 -13.17
CA PHE A 378 5.67 8.97 -11.94
C PHE A 378 6.96 8.21 -11.66
N ILE A 379 8.10 8.85 -11.85
CA ILE A 379 9.40 8.18 -11.85
C ILE A 379 10.41 9.00 -11.05
N GLU A 380 11.23 8.33 -10.23
CA GLU A 380 12.32 8.97 -9.47
C GLU A 380 11.87 10.19 -8.67
N LEU A 381 10.87 9.94 -7.80
CA LEU A 381 10.35 10.94 -6.89
C LEU A 381 10.90 10.72 -5.46
N GLY A 382 11.31 11.79 -4.80
CA GLY A 382 11.85 11.69 -3.43
C GLY A 382 10.80 11.50 -2.34
N GLY A 383 9.56 11.95 -2.57
CA GLY A 383 8.40 11.81 -1.67
C GLY A 383 7.31 10.91 -2.27
N ASN A 384 6.04 11.16 -1.90
CA ASN A 384 4.89 10.44 -2.45
C ASN A 384 4.63 10.80 -3.92
N ALA A 385 4.09 9.88 -4.71
CA ALA A 385 3.71 10.19 -6.09
C ALA A 385 2.39 10.96 -6.14
N VAL A 386 1.29 10.41 -5.61
CA VAL A 386 -0.02 11.06 -5.58
C VAL A 386 -0.56 11.07 -4.15
N PHE A 387 -1.00 12.23 -3.70
CA PHE A 387 -1.56 12.39 -2.35
C PHE A 387 -2.91 13.12 -2.40
N LEU A 388 -3.97 12.44 -1.94
CA LEU A 388 -5.30 13.00 -1.76
C LEU A 388 -5.51 13.32 -0.27
N SER A 389 -5.56 14.62 0.05
CA SER A 389 -5.77 15.11 1.41
C SER A 389 -7.21 15.57 1.60
N ASP A 390 -7.80 15.18 2.73
CA ASP A 390 -9.10 15.71 3.17
C ASP A 390 -10.24 15.48 2.16
N TYR A 391 -11.10 16.47 1.94
CA TYR A 391 -12.25 16.37 1.05
C TYR A 391 -11.86 16.08 -0.41
N ASN A 392 -12.22 14.92 -0.91
CA ASN A 392 -12.10 14.55 -2.32
C ASN A 392 -13.25 13.61 -2.71
N ARG A 393 -13.82 13.77 -3.91
CA ARG A 393 -14.94 12.97 -4.39
C ARG A 393 -14.74 12.52 -5.83
N ARG A 394 -14.93 11.23 -6.08
CA ARG A 394 -14.90 10.68 -7.44
C ARG A 394 -13.64 11.02 -8.22
N ILE A 395 -12.50 11.01 -7.52
CA ILE A 395 -11.19 11.15 -8.17
C ILE A 395 -10.83 9.79 -8.75
N LYS A 396 -10.35 9.78 -9.99
CA LYS A 396 -9.92 8.56 -10.66
C LYS A 396 -8.43 8.65 -11.02
N ILE A 397 -7.67 7.62 -10.62
CA ILE A 397 -6.23 7.47 -10.91
C ILE A 397 -6.08 6.14 -11.65
N SER A 398 -5.84 6.18 -12.97
CA SER A 398 -5.95 4.99 -13.80
C SER A 398 -4.89 4.92 -14.90
N GLY A 399 -4.35 3.73 -15.18
CA GLY A 399 -3.41 3.52 -16.28
C GLY A 399 -2.06 4.21 -16.11
N ASN A 400 -1.66 4.55 -14.88
CA ASN A 400 -0.39 5.21 -14.62
C ASN A 400 0.71 4.19 -14.29
N ARG A 401 1.96 4.54 -14.60
CA ARG A 401 3.18 3.86 -14.16
C ARG A 401 3.80 4.65 -13.01
N ILE A 402 4.07 3.98 -11.89
CA ILE A 402 4.63 4.59 -10.68
C ILE A 402 5.79 3.72 -10.21
N GLU A 403 7.01 4.24 -10.31
CA GLU A 403 8.22 3.49 -9.97
C GLU A 403 9.34 4.37 -9.43
N GLN A 404 10.26 3.78 -8.67
CA GLN A 404 11.40 4.44 -8.05
C GLN A 404 10.97 5.65 -7.18
N ILE A 405 10.10 5.37 -6.24
CA ILE A 405 9.49 6.38 -5.37
C ILE A 405 10.11 6.31 -3.97
N GLY A 406 10.54 7.45 -3.43
CA GLY A 406 11.13 7.53 -2.09
C GLY A 406 10.18 7.21 -0.95
N ALA A 407 8.89 7.48 -1.14
CA ALA A 407 7.82 7.20 -0.17
C ALA A 407 6.69 6.36 -0.80
N GLY A 408 5.42 6.66 -0.49
CA GLY A 408 4.24 5.94 -0.97
C GLY A 408 3.83 6.29 -2.41
N ALA A 409 3.09 5.40 -3.09
CA ALA A 409 2.65 5.68 -4.44
C ALA A 409 1.34 6.48 -4.46
N ILE A 410 0.22 5.93 -4.00
CA ILE A 410 -1.09 6.63 -4.02
C ILE A 410 -1.67 6.61 -2.60
N ASN A 411 -1.96 7.80 -2.06
CA ASN A 411 -2.40 7.95 -0.68
C ASN A 411 -3.75 8.68 -0.62
N PHE A 412 -4.71 8.10 0.10
CA PHE A 412 -6.00 8.69 0.44
C PHE A 412 -6.05 8.89 1.94
N VAL A 413 -6.03 10.13 2.40
CA VAL A 413 -5.97 10.45 3.83
C VAL A 413 -6.97 11.55 4.15
N GLY A 414 -8.00 11.20 4.92
CA GLY A 414 -8.99 12.14 5.42
C GLY A 414 -8.49 13.02 6.55
N ASP A 415 -9.33 13.94 7.00
CA ASP A 415 -9.08 14.79 8.15
C ASP A 415 -9.33 13.99 9.44
N PRO A 416 -8.39 13.95 10.40
CA PRO A 416 -8.62 13.34 11.72
C PRO A 416 -9.86 13.89 12.45
N GLU A 417 -10.26 15.14 12.23
CA GLU A 417 -11.48 15.73 12.78
C GLU A 417 -12.76 15.08 12.22
N ALA A 418 -12.68 14.32 11.14
CA ALA A 418 -13.79 13.52 10.65
C ALA A 418 -14.03 12.26 11.50
N VAL A 419 -13.06 11.83 12.30
CA VAL A 419 -13.17 10.66 13.18
C VAL A 419 -13.80 11.06 14.51
N ARG A 420 -14.76 10.28 14.99
CA ARG A 420 -15.39 10.48 16.29
C ARG A 420 -14.56 9.82 17.38
N SER A 421 -14.36 10.50 18.50
CA SER A 421 -13.57 10.02 19.64
C SER A 421 -12.16 9.52 19.23
N PRO A 422 -11.35 10.31 18.53
CA PRO A 422 -10.06 9.88 18.04
C PRO A 422 -9.07 9.64 19.19
N ALA A 423 -8.16 8.67 19.02
CA ALA A 423 -7.03 8.45 19.89
C ALA A 423 -5.75 8.32 19.02
N PHE A 424 -4.70 9.09 19.33
CA PHE A 424 -3.50 9.24 18.50
C PHE A 424 -2.30 8.42 19.01
N ARG A 425 -2.52 7.47 19.88
CA ARG A 425 -1.50 6.56 20.37
C ARG A 425 -2.09 5.17 20.58
N TYR A 426 -1.32 4.15 20.28
CA TYR A 426 -1.72 2.75 20.45
C TYR A 426 -2.22 2.44 21.88
N GLU A 427 -1.55 3.00 22.90
CA GLU A 427 -1.85 2.74 24.31
C GLU A 427 -3.06 3.55 24.83
N LYS A 428 -3.59 4.46 24.01
CA LYS A 428 -4.71 5.32 24.40
C LYS A 428 -6.03 4.77 23.90
N PHE A 429 -7.04 4.89 24.73
CA PHE A 429 -8.42 4.57 24.40
C PHE A 429 -9.35 5.64 24.98
N VAL A 430 -10.55 5.71 24.45
CA VAL A 430 -11.59 6.61 24.96
C VAL A 430 -12.54 5.79 25.84
N PRO A 431 -12.68 6.12 27.16
CA PRO A 431 -13.62 5.44 28.03
C PRO A 431 -15.06 5.53 27.48
N LEU A 432 -15.85 4.49 27.67
CA LEU A 432 -17.24 4.42 27.18
C LEU A 432 -18.07 5.64 27.59
N SER A 433 -17.89 6.14 28.83
CA SER A 433 -18.60 7.32 29.34
C SER A 433 -18.29 8.64 28.62
N GLN A 434 -17.20 8.67 27.83
CA GLN A 434 -16.75 9.83 27.04
C GLN A 434 -16.85 9.59 25.53
N MET A 435 -17.24 8.38 25.16
CA MET A 435 -17.24 7.95 23.76
C MET A 435 -18.45 8.52 23.01
N ASP A 436 -18.21 9.16 21.88
CA ASP A 436 -19.26 9.49 20.93
C ASP A 436 -19.79 8.21 20.27
N THR A 437 -21.05 7.86 20.53
CA THR A 437 -21.67 6.63 20.02
C THR A 437 -22.48 6.84 18.73
N VAL A 438 -22.39 8.01 18.12
CA VAL A 438 -23.01 8.25 16.80
C VAL A 438 -22.26 7.48 15.72
N LYS A 439 -22.98 6.75 14.88
CA LYS A 439 -22.41 5.91 13.80
C LYS A 439 -21.81 6.75 12.66
N GLY A 440 -20.69 6.32 12.13
CA GLY A 440 -20.03 6.91 10.96
C GLY A 440 -19.21 8.15 11.29
N PRO A 441 -18.74 8.87 10.27
CA PRO A 441 -17.88 10.03 10.40
C PRO A 441 -18.58 11.23 11.07
N LYS A 442 -17.80 12.13 11.66
CA LYS A 442 -18.28 13.38 12.29
C LYS A 442 -18.46 14.49 11.24
N THR A 443 -17.63 14.53 10.24
CA THR A 443 -17.68 15.50 9.13
C THR A 443 -17.59 14.78 7.80
N ASN A 444 -17.68 15.50 6.69
CA ASN A 444 -17.49 14.98 5.33
C ASN A 444 -16.09 15.27 4.76
N ASN A 445 -15.14 15.68 5.59
CA ASN A 445 -13.81 16.11 5.14
C ASN A 445 -12.84 14.92 4.99
N TYR A 446 -13.15 14.01 4.06
CA TYR A 446 -12.37 12.81 3.75
C TYR A 446 -12.58 12.36 2.30
N PRO A 447 -11.69 11.55 1.72
CA PRO A 447 -11.86 11.00 0.37
C PRO A 447 -13.00 9.96 0.32
N MET A 448 -13.87 10.06 -0.69
CA MET A 448 -14.99 9.13 -0.88
C MET A 448 -15.28 8.89 -2.36
N ASP A 449 -15.77 7.69 -2.70
CA ASP A 449 -16.15 7.27 -4.06
C ASP A 449 -15.02 7.44 -5.09
N CYS A 450 -13.75 7.33 -4.69
CA CYS A 450 -12.61 7.45 -5.58
C CYS A 450 -12.19 6.07 -6.12
N GLU A 451 -11.47 6.08 -7.26
CA GLU A 451 -11.02 4.86 -7.94
C GLU A 451 -9.52 4.90 -8.23
N VAL A 452 -8.83 3.80 -7.93
CA VAL A 452 -7.45 3.49 -8.34
C VAL A 452 -7.51 2.24 -9.20
N SER A 453 -7.32 2.39 -10.50
CA SER A 453 -7.51 1.25 -11.39
C SER A 453 -6.43 1.17 -12.47
N ASP A 454 -6.04 -0.06 -12.79
CA ASP A 454 -5.17 -0.31 -13.94
C ASP A 454 -3.80 0.42 -13.87
N ASN A 455 -3.23 0.57 -12.65
CA ASN A 455 -1.93 1.19 -12.46
C ASN A 455 -0.85 0.12 -12.24
N LEU A 456 0.33 0.37 -12.79
CA LEU A 456 1.55 -0.39 -12.52
C LEU A 456 2.37 0.34 -11.47
N ILE A 457 2.50 -0.25 -10.29
CA ILE A 457 3.16 0.34 -9.12
C ILE A 457 4.27 -0.60 -8.65
N HIS A 458 5.52 -0.16 -8.64
CA HIS A 458 6.61 -0.99 -8.13
C HIS A 458 7.82 -0.17 -7.67
N THR A 459 8.68 -0.81 -6.88
CA THR A 459 9.94 -0.22 -6.42
C THR A 459 9.70 1.15 -5.76
N ILE A 460 8.85 1.14 -4.76
CA ILE A 460 8.50 2.31 -3.95
C ILE A 460 9.11 2.18 -2.55
N GLY A 461 9.03 3.25 -1.75
CA GLY A 461 9.54 3.23 -0.39
C GLY A 461 11.07 3.12 -0.35
N LEU A 462 11.77 3.69 -1.31
CA LEU A 462 13.23 3.63 -1.38
C LEU A 462 13.88 4.26 -0.15
N ILE A 463 13.25 5.28 0.43
CA ILE A 463 13.72 6.00 1.62
C ILE A 463 12.82 5.68 2.81
N GLU A 464 11.53 5.99 2.71
CA GLU A 464 10.55 5.78 3.77
C GLU A 464 9.99 4.35 3.70
N LYS A 465 10.19 3.56 4.77
CA LYS A 465 9.82 2.13 4.77
C LYS A 465 8.39 1.85 5.22
N GLN A 466 7.73 2.82 5.80
CA GLN A 466 6.37 2.69 6.36
C GLN A 466 5.30 3.19 5.36
N VAL A 467 5.32 2.63 4.16
CA VAL A 467 4.53 3.06 3.00
C VAL A 467 3.78 1.90 2.34
N ALA A 468 2.86 2.23 1.45
CA ALA A 468 2.14 1.26 0.62
C ALA A 468 2.04 1.71 -0.84
N GLY A 469 1.76 0.75 -1.73
CA GLY A 469 1.38 1.04 -3.11
C GLY A 469 0.08 1.85 -3.17
N VAL A 470 -0.93 1.43 -2.40
CA VAL A 470 -2.14 2.22 -2.15
C VAL A 470 -2.40 2.28 -0.66
N GLN A 471 -2.35 3.48 -0.10
CA GLN A 471 -2.66 3.76 1.30
C GLN A 471 -4.03 4.38 1.44
N VAL A 472 -4.83 3.85 2.35
CA VAL A 472 -6.17 4.36 2.71
C VAL A 472 -6.23 4.59 4.21
N SER A 473 -6.55 5.82 4.61
CA SER A 473 -6.79 6.20 6.01
C SER A 473 -7.91 7.23 6.06
N MET A 474 -8.89 7.02 6.94
CA MET A 474 -10.03 7.95 7.08
C MET A 474 -10.71 8.23 5.74
N ALA A 475 -11.17 7.19 5.06
CA ALA A 475 -11.82 7.27 3.75
C ALA A 475 -12.98 6.29 3.64
N GLU A 476 -13.81 6.41 2.60
CA GLU A 476 -15.02 5.61 2.41
C GLU A 476 -15.23 5.25 0.94
N SER A 477 -15.70 4.04 0.67
CA SER A 477 -16.19 3.60 -0.65
C SER A 477 -15.16 3.81 -1.78
N LEU A 478 -13.90 3.42 -1.57
CA LEU A 478 -12.88 3.44 -2.61
C LEU A 478 -12.89 2.16 -3.43
N ARG A 479 -12.58 2.24 -4.71
CA ARG A 479 -12.41 1.11 -5.60
C ARG A 479 -10.94 0.99 -6.00
N ILE A 480 -10.31 -0.14 -5.69
CA ILE A 480 -8.90 -0.45 -6.01
C ILE A 480 -8.91 -1.68 -6.90
N LEU A 481 -8.78 -1.47 -8.21
CA LEU A 481 -9.12 -2.48 -9.22
C LEU A 481 -7.99 -2.66 -10.24
N HIS A 482 -7.69 -3.93 -10.60
CA HIS A 482 -6.77 -4.22 -11.70
C HIS A 482 -5.39 -3.54 -11.59
N ASN A 483 -4.87 -3.29 -10.39
CA ASN A 483 -3.52 -2.77 -10.25
C ASN A 483 -2.51 -3.93 -10.15
N THR A 484 -1.32 -3.75 -10.72
CA THR A 484 -0.17 -4.63 -10.47
C THR A 484 0.79 -3.89 -9.54
N ILE A 485 1.04 -4.46 -8.34
CA ILE A 485 1.84 -3.83 -7.29
C ILE A 485 2.90 -4.82 -6.81
N TYR A 486 4.18 -4.43 -6.90
CA TYR A 486 5.27 -5.30 -6.44
C TYR A 486 6.54 -4.55 -6.04
N ASN A 487 7.49 -5.25 -5.42
CA ASN A 487 8.74 -4.70 -4.90
C ASN A 487 8.49 -3.53 -3.95
N VAL A 488 7.75 -3.79 -2.87
CA VAL A 488 7.43 -2.80 -1.84
C VAL A 488 7.99 -3.22 -0.48
N PRO A 489 8.52 -2.27 0.31
CA PRO A 489 9.16 -2.58 1.59
C PRO A 489 8.17 -3.05 2.65
N ARG A 490 6.89 -2.67 2.54
CA ARG A 490 5.81 -3.01 3.46
C ARG A 490 4.60 -3.59 2.72
N ALA A 491 3.42 -3.03 2.86
CA ALA A 491 2.20 -3.55 2.23
C ALA A 491 2.02 -3.05 0.79
N GLY A 492 1.47 -3.88 -0.08
CA GLY A 492 1.05 -3.44 -1.42
C GLY A 492 -0.18 -2.53 -1.34
N ILE A 493 -1.21 -2.97 -0.62
CA ILE A 493 -2.43 -2.20 -0.33
C ILE A 493 -2.63 -2.18 1.18
N ASN A 494 -2.87 -0.99 1.75
CA ASN A 494 -3.09 -0.84 3.18
C ASN A 494 -4.33 -0.01 3.50
N ILE A 495 -5.16 -0.50 4.44
CA ILE A 495 -6.29 0.21 5.02
C ILE A 495 -6.01 0.45 6.50
N GLY A 496 -5.92 1.72 6.90
CA GLY A 496 -5.63 2.13 8.27
C GLY A 496 -6.86 2.54 9.07
N ASP A 497 -6.59 3.01 10.27
CA ASP A 497 -7.57 3.41 11.28
C ASP A 497 -8.52 4.54 10.81
N GLY A 498 -9.73 4.56 11.36
CA GLY A 498 -10.75 5.57 11.08
C GLY A 498 -11.42 5.45 9.73
N THR A 499 -11.29 4.30 9.09
CA THR A 499 -11.88 4.02 7.77
C THR A 499 -13.30 3.51 7.93
N TRP A 500 -14.24 4.07 7.13
CA TRP A 500 -15.66 3.77 7.26
C TRP A 500 -16.15 2.63 6.35
N GLY A 501 -15.23 1.98 5.66
CA GLY A 501 -15.52 0.79 4.85
C GLY A 501 -16.15 1.08 3.49
N GLY A 502 -16.80 0.06 2.92
CA GLY A 502 -17.39 0.12 1.58
C GLY A 502 -16.34 0.06 0.47
N HIS A 503 -15.10 -0.27 0.78
CA HIS A 503 -14.05 -0.41 -0.22
C HIS A 503 -14.25 -1.70 -1.02
N GLU A 504 -13.93 -1.64 -2.32
CA GLU A 504 -13.84 -2.78 -3.22
C GLU A 504 -12.38 -2.93 -3.68
N ILE A 505 -11.75 -4.03 -3.27
CA ILE A 505 -10.39 -4.37 -3.66
C ILE A 505 -10.48 -5.63 -4.53
N ALA A 506 -10.34 -5.47 -5.86
CA ALA A 506 -10.61 -6.57 -6.77
C ALA A 506 -9.67 -6.61 -7.99
N TYR A 507 -9.43 -7.82 -8.50
CA TYR A 507 -8.65 -8.08 -9.70
C TYR A 507 -7.21 -7.56 -9.65
N ASN A 508 -6.67 -7.24 -8.47
CA ASN A 508 -5.30 -6.78 -8.33
C ASN A 508 -4.33 -7.98 -8.35
N ASP A 509 -3.10 -7.72 -8.77
CA ASP A 509 -1.96 -8.61 -8.70
C ASP A 509 -0.89 -8.00 -7.79
N VAL A 510 -0.74 -8.52 -6.58
CA VAL A 510 0.10 -7.89 -5.55
C VAL A 510 1.10 -8.91 -5.01
N PHE A 511 2.39 -8.66 -5.23
CA PHE A 511 3.44 -9.63 -4.90
C PHE A 511 4.78 -8.96 -4.55
N ASN A 512 5.74 -9.72 -4.05
CA ASN A 512 7.02 -9.22 -3.55
C ASN A 512 6.82 -8.04 -2.60
N THR A 513 6.09 -8.29 -1.53
CA THR A 513 5.76 -7.32 -0.49
C THR A 513 6.44 -7.65 0.82
N VAL A 514 6.44 -6.73 1.77
CA VAL A 514 7.08 -6.86 3.09
C VAL A 514 8.57 -7.18 2.97
N LEU A 515 9.24 -6.63 1.96
CA LEU A 515 10.64 -6.95 1.67
C LEU A 515 11.60 -6.45 2.74
N GLU A 516 11.27 -5.40 3.46
CA GLU A 516 12.17 -4.75 4.40
C GLU A 516 11.62 -4.64 5.83
N THR A 517 10.29 -4.67 5.98
CA THR A 517 9.62 -4.65 7.29
C THR A 517 9.25 -6.06 7.75
N SER A 518 8.41 -6.19 8.77
CA SER A 518 7.88 -7.47 9.25
C SER A 518 6.44 -7.31 9.74
N ASP A 519 5.72 -8.43 9.94
CA ASP A 519 4.38 -8.48 10.52
C ASP A 519 3.32 -7.70 9.70
N HIS A 520 3.32 -7.89 8.39
CA HIS A 520 2.36 -7.29 7.46
C HIS A 520 2.05 -8.28 6.33
N GLY A 521 1.18 -7.87 5.40
CA GLY A 521 0.78 -8.66 4.24
C GLY A 521 0.86 -7.91 2.92
N ALA A 522 0.64 -8.63 1.82
CA ALA A 522 0.46 -8.02 0.50
C ALA A 522 -0.76 -7.07 0.53
N PHE A 523 -1.88 -7.53 1.05
CA PHE A 523 -2.93 -6.69 1.59
C PHE A 523 -2.79 -6.64 3.12
N ASN A 524 -2.87 -5.45 3.70
CA ASN A 524 -2.82 -5.26 5.14
C ASN A 524 -3.91 -4.28 5.60
N SER A 525 -4.50 -4.54 6.78
CA SER A 525 -5.41 -3.60 7.40
C SER A 525 -5.34 -3.68 8.92
N TRP A 526 -5.73 -2.60 9.58
CA TRP A 526 -6.10 -2.57 10.98
C TRP A 526 -7.33 -1.68 11.16
N GLY A 527 -8.13 -1.98 12.18
CA GLY A 527 -9.37 -1.27 12.45
C GLY A 527 -9.48 -0.97 13.94
N ARG A 528 -8.49 -0.23 14.47
CA ARG A 528 -8.47 0.18 15.89
C ARG A 528 -9.51 1.27 16.14
N ASP A 529 -10.74 0.92 15.90
CA ASP A 529 -11.91 1.77 15.96
C ASP A 529 -12.25 2.19 17.42
N ARG A 530 -13.35 2.90 17.63
CA ARG A 530 -13.71 3.44 18.95
C ARG A 530 -13.80 2.42 20.07
N PHE A 531 -14.17 1.16 19.76
CA PHE A 531 -14.20 0.09 20.75
C PHE A 531 -12.80 -0.42 21.15
N TRP A 532 -11.78 0.00 20.45
CA TRP A 532 -10.42 -0.48 20.69
C TRP A 532 -9.94 -0.19 22.11
N HIS A 533 -9.34 -1.21 22.71
CA HIS A 533 -8.67 -1.11 24.00
C HIS A 533 -7.36 -1.91 23.96
N PRO A 534 -6.22 -1.37 24.48
CA PRO A 534 -4.94 -2.08 24.46
C PRO A 534 -4.92 -3.37 25.29
N ASN A 535 -5.83 -3.51 26.25
CA ASN A 535 -6.07 -4.75 26.98
C ASN A 535 -7.19 -5.55 26.28
N ARG A 536 -6.83 -6.67 25.68
CA ARG A 536 -7.75 -7.52 24.91
C ARG A 536 -8.92 -8.06 25.73
N ASN A 537 -8.71 -8.40 27.00
CA ASN A 537 -9.79 -8.92 27.84
C ASN A 537 -10.84 -7.82 28.13
N GLU A 538 -10.40 -6.58 28.32
CA GLU A 538 -11.31 -5.44 28.49
C GLU A 538 -12.03 -5.12 27.20
N MET A 539 -11.35 -5.24 26.04
CA MET A 539 -11.97 -5.05 24.74
C MET A 539 -13.03 -6.13 24.44
N ASP A 540 -12.73 -7.41 24.73
CA ASP A 540 -13.69 -8.52 24.55
C ASP A 540 -14.91 -8.33 25.46
N GLN A 541 -14.72 -7.94 26.72
CA GLN A 541 -15.80 -7.65 27.66
C GLN A 541 -16.64 -6.44 27.22
N LEU A 542 -15.98 -5.34 26.85
CA LEU A 542 -16.66 -4.12 26.39
C LEU A 542 -17.56 -4.40 25.18
N THR A 543 -17.05 -5.11 24.19
CA THR A 543 -17.79 -5.41 22.96
C THR A 543 -18.87 -6.48 23.17
N LEU A 544 -18.71 -7.37 24.13
CA LEU A 544 -19.74 -8.31 24.54
C LEU A 544 -20.93 -7.60 25.23
N GLU A 545 -20.65 -6.65 26.11
CA GLU A 545 -21.68 -5.85 26.83
C GLU A 545 -22.32 -4.80 25.92
N HIS A 546 -21.58 -4.27 24.96
CA HIS A 546 -22.00 -3.18 24.07
C HIS A 546 -21.75 -3.52 22.59
N PRO A 547 -22.39 -4.53 21.99
CA PRO A 547 -22.12 -4.99 20.62
C PRO A 547 -22.40 -3.93 19.55
N ASN A 548 -23.22 -2.94 19.83
CA ASN A 548 -23.48 -1.80 18.94
C ASN A 548 -22.24 -0.91 18.70
N LEU A 549 -21.20 -0.98 19.55
CA LEU A 549 -19.98 -0.22 19.37
C LEU A 549 -19.14 -0.72 18.18
N ILE A 550 -19.23 -2.00 17.86
CA ILE A 550 -18.34 -2.69 16.90
C ILE A 550 -18.37 -2.06 15.50
N LEU A 551 -19.55 -1.71 15.02
CA LEU A 551 -19.75 -1.16 13.67
C LEU A 551 -20.03 0.35 13.66
N LEU A 552 -19.54 1.07 14.65
CA LEU A 552 -19.68 2.53 14.68
C LEU A 552 -18.77 3.23 13.66
N ASP A 553 -17.56 2.70 13.43
CA ASP A 553 -16.62 3.20 12.44
C ASP A 553 -16.66 2.37 11.17
N ALA A 554 -16.50 1.06 11.22
CA ALA A 554 -16.58 0.15 10.06
C ALA A 554 -18.04 0.00 9.57
N VAL A 555 -18.62 1.10 9.07
CA VAL A 555 -20.06 1.22 8.78
C VAL A 555 -20.51 0.36 7.61
N LYS A 556 -19.70 0.30 6.55
CA LYS A 556 -19.94 -0.42 5.31
C LYS A 556 -19.00 -1.59 5.17
N THR A 557 -19.47 -2.69 4.56
CA THR A 557 -18.62 -3.86 4.33
C THR A 557 -17.55 -3.58 3.30
N THR A 558 -16.31 -3.84 3.64
CA THR A 558 -15.17 -3.83 2.71
C THR A 558 -15.06 -5.19 2.04
N LYS A 559 -14.92 -5.22 0.72
CA LYS A 559 -14.84 -6.44 -0.08
C LYS A 559 -13.43 -6.61 -0.66
N ILE A 560 -12.87 -7.80 -0.48
CA ILE A 560 -11.59 -8.20 -1.07
C ILE A 560 -11.86 -9.46 -1.91
N HIS A 561 -11.84 -9.31 -3.24
CA HIS A 561 -12.23 -10.43 -4.08
C HIS A 561 -11.53 -10.44 -5.43
N ASP A 562 -11.44 -11.64 -6.00
CA ASP A 562 -10.87 -11.85 -7.33
C ASP A 562 -9.47 -11.24 -7.48
N ASN A 563 -8.63 -11.28 -6.42
CA ASN A 563 -7.24 -10.83 -6.45
C ASN A 563 -6.28 -12.00 -6.44
N ARG A 564 -5.06 -11.77 -6.90
CA ARG A 564 -3.90 -12.62 -6.68
C ARG A 564 -2.92 -11.92 -5.74
N PHE A 565 -2.61 -12.57 -4.62
CA PHE A 565 -1.66 -12.09 -3.61
C PHE A 565 -0.50 -13.06 -3.43
N HIS A 566 0.70 -12.54 -3.23
CA HIS A 566 1.90 -13.31 -2.96
C HIS A 566 2.83 -12.56 -1.99
N CYS A 567 3.00 -13.09 -0.80
CA CYS A 567 3.89 -12.54 0.22
C CYS A 567 4.68 -13.65 0.92
N ASP A 568 5.98 -13.76 0.63
CA ASP A 568 6.86 -14.73 1.27
C ASP A 568 7.38 -14.28 2.65
N HIS A 569 7.22 -12.99 2.97
CA HIS A 569 7.73 -12.39 4.20
C HIS A 569 6.63 -12.00 5.21
N GLY A 570 5.40 -12.37 4.91
CA GLY A 570 4.21 -12.05 5.69
C GLY A 570 3.01 -12.88 5.26
N TRP A 571 1.83 -12.27 5.30
CA TRP A 571 0.60 -12.89 4.82
C TRP A 571 0.20 -12.36 3.44
N ASP A 572 -0.51 -13.16 2.67
CA ASP A 572 -1.12 -12.68 1.43
C ASP A 572 -2.23 -11.68 1.75
N ILE A 573 -3.06 -12.01 2.75
CA ILE A 573 -4.09 -11.11 3.28
C ILE A 573 -3.94 -11.05 4.79
N ASP A 574 -3.67 -9.87 5.32
CA ASP A 574 -3.50 -9.61 6.74
C ASP A 574 -4.57 -8.63 7.27
N LEU A 575 -5.53 -9.16 8.01
CA LEU A 575 -6.45 -8.35 8.79
C LEU A 575 -5.98 -8.33 10.24
N ASP A 576 -5.27 -7.25 10.59
CA ASP A 576 -4.68 -7.05 11.91
C ASP A 576 -5.60 -6.25 12.85
N ASP A 577 -5.20 -6.04 14.05
CA ASP A 577 -5.77 -5.30 15.19
C ASP A 577 -7.15 -4.67 14.96
N GLY A 578 -8.22 -5.43 15.19
CA GLY A 578 -9.59 -4.92 15.19
C GLY A 578 -10.27 -4.77 13.83
N SER A 579 -9.63 -5.16 12.73
CA SER A 579 -10.23 -5.09 11.38
C SER A 579 -11.57 -5.81 11.33
N SER A 580 -12.65 -5.05 11.10
CA SER A 580 -14.03 -5.52 11.18
C SER A 580 -14.84 -5.21 9.93
N ASN A 581 -15.90 -6.00 9.68
CA ASN A 581 -16.84 -5.82 8.58
C ASN A 581 -16.23 -6.03 7.19
N TYR A 582 -15.67 -7.24 6.98
CA TYR A 582 -15.05 -7.63 5.71
C TYR A 582 -15.77 -8.81 5.07
N GLU A 583 -15.76 -8.84 3.75
CA GLU A 583 -16.16 -9.99 2.93
C GLU A 583 -15.00 -10.33 1.97
N ILE A 584 -14.43 -11.54 2.09
CA ILE A 584 -13.20 -11.95 1.41
C ILE A 584 -13.49 -13.23 0.63
N TYR A 585 -13.44 -13.16 -0.70
CA TYR A 585 -13.82 -14.30 -1.54
C TYR A 585 -13.12 -14.28 -2.91
N ASN A 586 -13.04 -15.45 -3.54
CA ASN A 586 -12.42 -15.61 -4.87
C ASN A 586 -10.98 -15.09 -4.95
N ASN A 587 -10.20 -15.11 -3.87
CA ASN A 587 -8.82 -14.69 -3.95
C ASN A 587 -7.90 -15.89 -4.12
N LEU A 588 -6.84 -15.71 -4.89
CA LEU A 588 -5.74 -16.63 -5.05
C LEU A 588 -4.55 -16.17 -4.18
N CYS A 589 -4.35 -16.86 -3.07
CA CYS A 589 -3.25 -16.63 -2.14
C CYS A 589 -2.11 -17.61 -2.45
N LEU A 590 -0.97 -17.12 -2.94
CA LEU A 590 0.09 -17.95 -3.48
C LEU A 590 1.06 -18.52 -2.42
N SER A 591 1.25 -17.82 -1.29
CA SER A 591 2.28 -18.21 -0.30
C SER A 591 1.91 -17.89 1.14
N GLY A 592 1.56 -16.65 1.46
CA GLY A 592 1.42 -16.15 2.82
C GLY A 592 0.15 -16.58 3.55
N GLY A 593 -0.87 -17.09 2.85
CA GLY A 593 -2.17 -17.43 3.42
C GLY A 593 -2.98 -16.22 3.88
N LEU A 594 -3.97 -16.46 4.74
CA LEU A 594 -4.89 -15.42 5.22
C LEU A 594 -4.90 -15.36 6.75
N LYS A 595 -4.57 -14.20 7.32
CA LYS A 595 -4.62 -13.91 8.74
C LYS A 595 -5.86 -13.10 9.09
N LEU A 596 -6.59 -13.53 10.13
CA LEU A 596 -7.62 -12.76 10.82
C LEU A 596 -7.22 -12.63 12.28
N ARG A 597 -6.88 -11.44 12.71
CA ARG A 597 -6.60 -11.13 14.09
C ARG A 597 -7.82 -10.49 14.76
N GLU A 598 -7.78 -10.16 16.03
CA GLU A 598 -8.92 -9.62 16.78
C GLU A 598 -9.77 -8.63 15.95
N GLY A 599 -11.05 -8.91 15.80
CA GLY A 599 -12.00 -8.13 14.99
C GLY A 599 -13.33 -8.87 14.88
N PHE A 600 -14.24 -8.35 14.06
CA PHE A 600 -15.62 -8.80 14.03
C PHE A 600 -16.21 -8.83 12.62
N TYR A 601 -17.19 -9.74 12.40
CA TYR A 601 -18.01 -9.79 11.18
C TYR A 601 -17.19 -9.95 9.90
N ARG A 602 -16.21 -10.88 9.89
CA ARG A 602 -15.42 -11.20 8.68
C ARG A 602 -15.95 -12.48 8.06
N LYS A 603 -16.35 -12.42 6.80
CA LYS A 603 -16.83 -13.57 6.03
C LYS A 603 -15.80 -13.93 4.97
N VAL A 604 -15.24 -15.13 5.09
CA VAL A 604 -14.17 -15.63 4.21
C VAL A 604 -14.64 -16.89 3.53
N TYR A 605 -14.76 -16.88 2.21
CA TYR A 605 -15.23 -18.04 1.46
C TYR A 605 -14.69 -18.07 0.04
N ASN A 606 -14.65 -19.25 -0.55
CA ASN A 606 -14.29 -19.48 -1.95
C ASN A 606 -12.90 -18.94 -2.35
N ASN A 607 -11.92 -18.94 -1.41
CA ASN A 607 -10.53 -18.56 -1.68
C ASN A 607 -9.67 -19.81 -1.87
N VAL A 608 -8.53 -19.66 -2.57
CA VAL A 608 -7.51 -20.70 -2.72
C VAL A 608 -6.24 -20.25 -1.99
N MET A 609 -5.76 -21.04 -1.03
CA MET A 609 -4.56 -20.75 -0.23
C MET A 609 -3.52 -21.85 -0.49
N LEU A 610 -2.59 -21.55 -1.40
CA LEU A 610 -1.55 -22.50 -1.82
C LEU A 610 -0.47 -22.64 -0.75
N ASN A 611 -0.03 -23.87 -0.50
CA ASN A 611 1.03 -24.22 0.45
C ASN A 611 0.86 -23.66 1.86
N ASN A 612 -0.26 -23.06 2.16
CA ASN A 612 -0.58 -22.39 3.41
C ASN A 612 -2.08 -22.59 3.72
N GLY A 613 -2.59 -21.85 4.66
CA GLY A 613 -3.96 -21.96 5.10
C GLY A 613 -4.44 -20.72 5.84
N PHE A 614 -5.26 -20.94 6.82
CA PHE A 614 -5.90 -19.93 7.62
C PHE A 614 -5.13 -19.69 8.93
N HIS A 615 -4.89 -18.42 9.28
CA HIS A 615 -4.19 -17.97 10.47
C HIS A 615 -5.13 -17.14 11.37
N PRO A 616 -6.00 -17.77 12.15
CA PRO A 616 -6.84 -17.07 13.13
C PRO A 616 -6.02 -16.73 14.36
N HIS A 617 -5.94 -15.45 14.72
CA HIS A 617 -5.18 -14.98 15.88
C HIS A 617 -6.10 -14.25 16.85
N VAL A 618 -6.13 -14.69 18.11
CA VAL A 618 -6.73 -13.95 19.23
C VAL A 618 -8.19 -13.53 18.97
N TRP A 619 -9.04 -14.48 18.57
CA TRP A 619 -10.45 -14.18 18.30
C TRP A 619 -11.24 -13.93 19.57
N PHE A 620 -12.21 -13.02 19.47
CA PHE A 620 -13.15 -12.72 20.54
C PHE A 620 -14.31 -13.71 20.60
N LYS A 621 -14.95 -13.79 21.78
CA LYS A 621 -16.02 -14.75 22.04
C LYS A 621 -17.20 -14.65 21.08
N HIS A 622 -17.49 -13.45 20.56
CA HIS A 622 -18.60 -13.15 19.66
C HIS A 622 -18.13 -12.41 18.42
N SER A 623 -17.05 -12.88 17.82
CA SER A 623 -16.45 -12.24 16.63
C SER A 623 -17.37 -12.28 15.41
N HIS A 624 -18.31 -13.22 15.36
CA HIS A 624 -19.20 -13.46 14.21
C HIS A 624 -18.45 -13.70 12.90
N ASP A 625 -17.26 -14.29 12.99
CA ASP A 625 -16.45 -14.63 11.83
C ASP A 625 -16.93 -15.92 11.19
N VAL A 626 -16.86 -15.99 9.87
CA VAL A 626 -17.20 -17.15 9.06
C VAL A 626 -16.03 -17.47 8.13
N PHE A 627 -15.55 -18.73 8.18
CA PHE A 627 -14.51 -19.23 7.29
C PHE A 627 -14.97 -20.56 6.68
N ARG A 628 -15.41 -20.56 5.41
CA ARG A 628 -16.04 -21.71 4.78
C ARG A 628 -15.76 -21.84 3.29
N ASN A 629 -15.88 -23.04 2.76
CA ASN A 629 -15.77 -23.31 1.32
C ASN A 629 -14.47 -22.77 0.68
N ASN A 630 -13.36 -22.73 1.43
CA ASN A 630 -12.05 -22.36 0.89
C ASN A 630 -11.25 -23.64 0.57
N ILE A 631 -10.26 -23.52 -0.32
CA ILE A 631 -9.22 -24.52 -0.51
C ILE A 631 -8.03 -24.15 0.37
N VAL A 632 -7.63 -25.04 1.29
CA VAL A 632 -6.49 -24.85 2.20
C VAL A 632 -5.53 -26.02 2.06
N MET A 633 -4.24 -25.73 1.96
CA MET A 633 -3.20 -26.77 1.81
C MET A 633 -2.47 -27.11 3.12
N GLN A 634 -2.85 -26.47 4.23
CA GLN A 634 -2.37 -26.76 5.59
C GLN A 634 -3.52 -26.69 6.59
N ALA A 635 -3.33 -27.28 7.77
CA ALA A 635 -4.25 -27.09 8.89
C ALA A 635 -4.28 -25.61 9.34
N HIS A 636 -5.36 -25.21 9.98
CA HIS A 636 -5.50 -23.87 10.55
C HIS A 636 -4.43 -23.63 11.61
N GLN A 637 -3.73 -22.51 11.49
CA GLN A 637 -2.63 -22.12 12.37
C GLN A 637 -3.14 -21.12 13.41
N ASP A 638 -3.96 -21.63 14.31
CA ASP A 638 -4.58 -20.83 15.36
C ASP A 638 -3.58 -20.46 16.46
N ILE A 639 -3.60 -19.18 16.86
CA ILE A 639 -2.76 -18.68 17.94
C ILE A 639 -3.64 -17.96 18.96
N HIS A 640 -3.64 -18.44 20.19
CA HIS A 640 -4.44 -17.92 21.30
C HIS A 640 -5.94 -17.81 20.99
N VAL A 641 -6.48 -18.68 20.13
CA VAL A 641 -7.90 -18.76 19.84
C VAL A 641 -8.57 -19.61 20.92
N LYS A 642 -9.47 -18.98 21.68
CA LYS A 642 -10.27 -19.65 22.71
C LYS A 642 -11.70 -19.91 22.24
N TYR A 643 -12.19 -19.06 21.39
CA TYR A 643 -13.54 -19.09 20.87
C TYR A 643 -13.45 -18.98 19.34
N TRP A 644 -14.21 -19.82 18.66
CA TRP A 644 -14.33 -19.79 17.22
C TRP A 644 -15.56 -18.95 16.85
N GLY A 645 -15.55 -18.34 15.69
CA GLY A 645 -16.65 -17.53 15.21
C GLY A 645 -17.95 -18.33 14.97
N ASP A 646 -18.82 -17.80 14.14
CA ASP A 646 -20.09 -18.46 13.85
C ASP A 646 -19.91 -19.77 13.07
N GLU A 647 -18.93 -19.84 12.16
CA GLU A 647 -18.68 -21.03 11.34
C GLU A 647 -17.21 -21.13 10.90
N VAL A 648 -16.57 -22.28 11.11
CA VAL A 648 -15.31 -22.70 10.49
C VAL A 648 -15.53 -24.14 10.01
N ASP A 649 -15.99 -24.28 8.74
CA ASP A 649 -16.44 -25.56 8.20
C ASP A 649 -16.49 -25.59 6.67
N TYR A 650 -16.73 -26.75 6.08
CA TYR A 650 -16.89 -26.99 4.63
C TYR A 650 -15.65 -26.66 3.80
N ASN A 651 -14.48 -26.52 4.40
CA ASN A 651 -13.27 -26.25 3.67
C ASN A 651 -12.68 -27.52 3.03
N ILE A 652 -11.88 -27.33 1.99
CA ILE A 652 -11.30 -28.41 1.18
C ILE A 652 -9.80 -28.49 1.49
N TYR A 653 -9.37 -29.67 1.92
CA TYR A 653 -8.00 -29.96 2.31
C TYR A 653 -7.31 -30.85 1.28
N LEU A 654 -6.02 -30.59 1.05
CA LEU A 654 -5.18 -31.49 0.26
C LEU A 654 -4.84 -32.76 1.05
N ARG A 655 -4.65 -32.67 2.38
CA ARG A 655 -4.11 -33.74 3.21
C ARG A 655 -5.07 -34.11 4.33
N LYS A 656 -5.21 -35.41 4.53
CA LYS A 656 -6.08 -35.99 5.59
C LYS A 656 -5.61 -35.60 6.99
N GLU A 657 -4.31 -35.62 7.23
CA GLU A 657 -3.72 -35.26 8.52
C GLU A 657 -4.03 -33.82 8.93
N ASP A 658 -4.11 -32.89 8.01
CA ASP A 658 -4.43 -31.51 8.32
C ASP A 658 -5.93 -31.33 8.66
N LEU A 659 -6.81 -31.97 7.90
CA LEU A 659 -8.23 -31.98 8.21
C LEU A 659 -8.48 -32.61 9.59
N LEU A 660 -7.83 -33.74 9.91
CA LEU A 660 -7.99 -34.42 11.21
C LEU A 660 -7.49 -33.57 12.38
N LYS A 661 -6.44 -32.74 12.19
CA LYS A 661 -5.98 -31.79 13.21
C LYS A 661 -7.06 -30.77 13.55
N ASP A 662 -7.73 -30.23 12.53
CA ASP A 662 -8.77 -29.21 12.74
C ASP A 662 -10.07 -29.82 13.25
N GLN A 663 -10.42 -31.03 12.81
CA GLN A 663 -11.54 -31.80 13.38
C GLN A 663 -11.33 -32.15 14.87
N ALA A 664 -10.11 -32.38 15.29
CA ALA A 664 -9.78 -32.59 16.70
C ALA A 664 -10.03 -31.35 17.58
N LYS A 665 -10.08 -30.16 16.97
CA LYS A 665 -10.47 -28.90 17.64
C LYS A 665 -11.99 -28.67 17.66
N GLY A 666 -12.77 -29.59 17.08
CA GLY A 666 -14.23 -29.47 16.95
C GLY A 666 -14.70 -28.65 15.73
N LEU A 667 -13.79 -28.33 14.81
CA LEU A 667 -14.03 -27.61 13.57
C LEU A 667 -14.23 -28.59 12.41
N GLU A 668 -14.50 -28.07 11.21
CA GLU A 668 -14.46 -28.81 9.94
C GLU A 668 -15.26 -30.12 9.95
N LYS A 669 -16.44 -30.10 10.55
CA LYS A 669 -17.32 -31.26 10.63
C LYS A 669 -17.71 -31.78 9.25
N HIS A 670 -17.85 -30.87 8.30
CA HIS A 670 -18.15 -31.14 6.89
C HIS A 670 -16.96 -30.85 5.99
N GLY A 671 -15.76 -30.62 6.58
CA GLY A 671 -14.51 -30.46 5.83
C GLY A 671 -14.17 -31.74 5.05
N ARG A 672 -13.56 -31.61 3.89
CA ARG A 672 -13.30 -32.73 2.99
C ARG A 672 -11.91 -32.72 2.39
N ILE A 673 -11.50 -33.84 1.86
CA ILE A 673 -10.22 -34.04 1.21
C ILE A 673 -10.46 -34.11 -0.29
N ASP A 674 -9.64 -33.39 -1.06
CA ASP A 674 -9.58 -33.46 -2.51
C ASP A 674 -8.12 -33.51 -2.96
N PRO A 675 -7.76 -34.31 -3.99
CA PRO A 675 -6.42 -34.35 -4.52
C PRO A 675 -5.97 -33.04 -5.20
N LEU A 676 -6.87 -32.06 -5.33
CA LEU A 676 -6.65 -30.74 -5.92
C LEU A 676 -6.00 -30.85 -7.32
N ASN A 677 -6.73 -31.45 -8.25
CA ASN A 677 -6.31 -31.54 -9.64
C ASN A 677 -6.59 -30.23 -10.35
N PHE A 678 -5.59 -29.36 -10.36
CA PHE A 678 -5.68 -28.03 -10.99
C PHE A 678 -5.52 -28.12 -12.52
N VAL A 679 -6.11 -27.17 -13.24
CA VAL A 679 -6.11 -27.11 -14.72
C VAL A 679 -4.69 -26.91 -15.25
N ASP A 680 -3.99 -25.87 -14.84
CA ASP A 680 -2.61 -25.58 -15.25
C ASP A 680 -1.85 -24.81 -14.15
N PRO A 681 -1.42 -25.48 -13.08
CA PRO A 681 -0.79 -24.82 -11.95
C PRO A 681 0.57 -24.19 -12.27
N ILE A 682 1.23 -24.62 -13.35
CA ILE A 682 2.52 -24.05 -13.77
C ILE A 682 2.31 -22.61 -14.31
N HIS A 683 1.18 -22.36 -14.95
CA HIS A 683 0.80 -21.05 -15.47
C HIS A 683 -0.23 -20.35 -14.59
N ALA A 684 -0.28 -20.70 -13.28
CA ALA A 684 -1.13 -20.07 -12.27
C ALA A 684 -2.64 -20.27 -12.47
N ASP A 685 -3.06 -21.26 -13.25
CA ASP A 685 -4.46 -21.66 -13.33
C ASP A 685 -4.78 -22.76 -12.30
N PHE A 686 -5.21 -22.32 -11.13
CA PHE A 686 -5.56 -23.21 -10.02
C PHE A 686 -7.07 -23.51 -9.95
N ARG A 687 -7.80 -23.38 -11.06
CA ARG A 687 -9.16 -23.90 -11.17
C ARG A 687 -9.15 -25.42 -11.11
N LEU A 688 -10.10 -26.02 -10.44
CA LEU A 688 -10.23 -27.47 -10.37
C LEU A 688 -10.76 -28.04 -11.70
N THR A 689 -10.15 -29.13 -12.20
CA THR A 689 -10.48 -29.73 -13.51
C THR A 689 -11.82 -30.44 -13.55
N ALA A 690 -12.23 -31.08 -12.46
CA ALA A 690 -13.49 -31.80 -12.35
C ALA A 690 -14.12 -31.44 -11.01
N TRP A 691 -15.07 -30.54 -11.04
CA TRP A 691 -15.72 -30.06 -9.85
C TRP A 691 -17.24 -30.00 -10.01
N GLU A 692 -17.95 -30.92 -9.37
CA GLU A 692 -19.38 -30.85 -9.20
C GLU A 692 -19.70 -30.18 -7.86
N ASP A 693 -20.47 -29.12 -7.93
CA ASP A 693 -20.87 -28.15 -6.92
C ASP A 693 -21.08 -28.78 -5.51
N GLN A 694 -20.21 -28.43 -4.59
CA GLN A 694 -20.36 -28.67 -3.16
C GLN A 694 -19.85 -27.48 -2.30
N GLY A 695 -20.10 -26.25 -2.76
CA GLY A 695 -19.81 -25.04 -2.00
C GLY A 695 -18.66 -24.20 -2.52
N PHE A 696 -17.52 -24.77 -2.97
CA PHE A 696 -16.46 -24.03 -3.68
C PHE A 696 -16.84 -23.90 -5.17
N LYS A 697 -16.53 -22.75 -5.77
CA LYS A 697 -16.77 -22.49 -7.20
C LYS A 697 -15.49 -21.95 -7.85
N ASN A 698 -15.15 -22.52 -9.01
CA ASN A 698 -14.07 -21.95 -9.81
C ASN A 698 -14.39 -20.49 -10.16
N PHE A 699 -13.39 -19.63 -10.08
CA PHE A 699 -13.45 -18.23 -10.46
C PHE A 699 -12.37 -17.91 -11.49
N ASP A 700 -12.36 -16.71 -12.04
CA ASP A 700 -11.32 -16.29 -12.99
C ASP A 700 -9.97 -16.11 -12.27
N MET A 701 -8.97 -16.91 -12.62
CA MET A 701 -7.64 -16.88 -12.03
C MET A 701 -6.57 -16.42 -13.03
N LEU A 702 -6.95 -15.84 -14.17
CA LEU A 702 -6.01 -15.48 -15.24
C LEU A 702 -5.99 -13.97 -15.52
N ASN A 703 -7.00 -13.22 -15.08
CA ASN A 703 -7.17 -11.80 -15.38
C ASN A 703 -6.92 -10.90 -14.16
N PHE A 704 -5.78 -11.09 -13.51
CA PHE A 704 -5.32 -10.22 -12.42
C PHE A 704 -4.40 -9.10 -12.93
N GLY A 705 -4.37 -7.98 -12.17
CA GLY A 705 -3.47 -6.88 -12.43
C GLY A 705 -3.87 -6.00 -13.61
N VAL A 706 -2.90 -5.27 -14.13
CA VAL A 706 -3.09 -4.28 -15.19
C VAL A 706 -3.63 -4.88 -16.48
N MET A 707 -4.57 -4.19 -17.09
CA MET A 707 -5.23 -4.58 -18.34
C MET A 707 -4.74 -3.76 -19.53
N GLU A 708 -4.23 -2.56 -19.31
CA GLU A 708 -3.71 -1.66 -20.35
C GLU A 708 -2.44 -2.24 -20.95
N GLU A 709 -2.41 -2.40 -22.28
CA GLU A 709 -1.37 -3.12 -23.02
C GLU A 709 0.04 -2.53 -22.87
N ARG A 710 0.16 -1.21 -22.68
CA ARG A 710 1.44 -0.56 -22.41
C ARG A 710 2.03 -1.02 -21.09
N LEU A 711 1.17 -1.12 -20.06
CA LEU A 711 1.57 -1.51 -18.71
C LEU A 711 1.78 -3.02 -18.57
N LYS A 712 0.96 -3.84 -19.24
CA LYS A 712 1.18 -5.31 -19.28
C LYS A 712 2.56 -5.70 -19.75
N ARG A 713 3.10 -4.98 -20.75
CA ARG A 713 4.44 -5.27 -21.30
C ARG A 713 5.57 -4.90 -20.34
N LEU A 714 5.31 -4.02 -19.37
CA LEU A 714 6.28 -3.55 -18.39
C LEU A 714 6.14 -4.30 -17.05
N ALA A 715 4.95 -4.83 -16.77
CA ALA A 715 4.67 -5.51 -15.52
C ALA A 715 5.44 -6.83 -15.40
N ALA A 716 6.01 -7.07 -14.22
CA ALA A 716 6.48 -8.39 -13.82
C ALA A 716 5.29 -9.29 -13.43
N SER A 717 5.56 -10.58 -13.31
CA SER A 717 4.60 -11.55 -12.76
C SER A 717 5.17 -12.16 -11.49
N PRO A 718 4.32 -12.59 -10.54
CA PRO A 718 4.79 -13.29 -9.35
C PRO A 718 5.42 -14.64 -9.70
N GLU A 719 6.35 -15.09 -8.89
CA GLU A 719 6.83 -16.46 -8.93
C GLU A 719 5.71 -17.40 -8.50
N ILE A 720 5.44 -18.45 -9.29
CA ILE A 720 4.42 -19.43 -8.95
C ILE A 720 5.05 -20.50 -8.06
N PRO A 721 4.57 -20.66 -6.82
CA PRO A 721 5.17 -21.59 -5.87
C PRO A 721 4.96 -23.04 -6.30
N LYS A 722 5.96 -23.89 -6.07
CA LYS A 722 5.81 -25.34 -6.22
C LYS A 722 4.83 -25.86 -5.17
N LEU A 723 3.87 -26.67 -5.61
CA LEU A 723 2.88 -27.24 -4.69
C LEU A 723 3.52 -28.27 -3.75
N ILE A 724 3.38 -28.06 -2.45
CA ILE A 724 3.87 -28.96 -1.39
C ILE A 724 2.78 -29.96 -1.07
N ARG A 725 2.90 -31.19 -1.60
CA ARG A 725 1.90 -32.27 -1.42
C ARG A 725 2.21 -33.21 -0.25
N SER A 726 3.42 -33.19 0.30
CA SER A 726 3.83 -33.98 1.47
C SER A 726 3.99 -33.08 2.70
N GLY A 727 3.58 -33.59 3.87
CA GLY A 727 3.69 -32.84 5.12
C GLY A 727 5.12 -32.60 5.55
N THR A 728 5.45 -31.39 5.97
CA THR A 728 6.66 -31.08 6.72
C THR A 728 6.42 -31.49 8.19
N LYS A 729 7.36 -32.23 8.80
CA LYS A 729 7.29 -32.52 10.23
C LYS A 729 7.63 -31.25 11.00
N GLU A 730 6.64 -30.57 11.54
CA GLU A 730 6.88 -29.58 12.58
C GLU A 730 7.15 -30.30 13.92
N HIS A 731 8.39 -30.24 14.38
CA HIS A 731 8.77 -30.59 15.73
C HIS A 731 8.99 -29.34 16.56
N SER A 732 7.92 -28.71 17.01
CA SER A 732 8.05 -27.69 18.04
C SER A 732 8.29 -28.34 19.39
N GLN A 733 9.47 -28.15 19.98
CA GLN A 733 9.82 -28.68 21.28
C GLN A 733 9.06 -27.93 22.37
N LYS A 734 8.25 -28.67 23.13
CA LYS A 734 7.58 -28.18 24.34
C LYS A 734 8.34 -28.64 25.57
N TRP A 735 8.37 -27.82 26.59
CA TRP A 735 9.02 -28.10 27.87
C TRP A 735 8.10 -27.78 29.03
N THR A 736 8.04 -28.68 30.02
CA THR A 736 7.23 -28.48 31.19
C THR A 736 8.12 -28.20 32.41
N TRP A 737 7.83 -27.13 33.13
CA TRP A 737 8.57 -26.71 34.28
C TRP A 737 7.66 -26.06 35.33
N LYS A 738 7.74 -26.53 36.58
CA LYS A 738 7.01 -25.98 37.76
C LYS A 738 5.52 -25.66 37.52
N GLY A 739 4.80 -26.55 36.81
CA GLY A 739 3.39 -26.38 36.50
C GLY A 739 3.07 -25.49 35.31
N GLY A 740 4.09 -25.06 34.57
CA GLY A 740 3.96 -24.36 33.30
C GLY A 740 4.43 -25.21 32.11
N GLN A 741 3.80 -25.02 30.94
CA GLN A 741 4.28 -25.53 29.66
C GLN A 741 4.77 -24.38 28.80
N PHE A 742 5.94 -24.54 28.22
CA PHE A 742 6.71 -23.53 27.52
C PHE A 742 7.11 -24.01 26.13
N LYS A 743 7.22 -23.06 25.19
CA LYS A 743 7.68 -23.27 23.81
C LYS A 743 8.49 -22.08 23.34
N ALA A 744 9.52 -22.28 22.53
CA ALA A 744 10.16 -21.15 21.83
C ALA A 744 9.19 -20.48 20.88
N ILE A 745 9.36 -19.18 20.66
CA ILE A 745 8.72 -18.45 19.55
C ILE A 745 9.53 -18.73 18.30
N GLU A 746 8.93 -19.44 17.34
CA GLU A 746 9.62 -20.01 16.18
C GLU A 746 9.05 -19.50 14.85
N THR A 747 7.83 -18.95 14.87
CA THR A 747 7.13 -18.51 13.67
C THR A 747 6.77 -17.02 13.71
N MET A 748 6.62 -16.44 12.57
CA MET A 748 6.14 -15.06 12.43
C MET A 748 4.72 -14.90 13.00
N GLY A 749 3.86 -15.91 12.84
CA GLY A 749 2.53 -15.90 13.45
C GLY A 749 2.59 -15.80 14.97
N GLU A 750 3.47 -16.55 15.62
CA GLU A 750 3.66 -16.47 17.08
C GLU A 750 4.26 -15.14 17.51
N GLN A 751 5.21 -14.60 16.74
CA GLN A 751 5.74 -13.24 16.94
C GLN A 751 4.63 -12.20 16.89
N SER A 752 3.83 -12.23 15.83
CA SER A 752 2.72 -11.32 15.60
C SER A 752 1.66 -11.42 16.70
N ALA A 753 1.21 -12.64 17.01
CA ALA A 753 0.19 -12.86 18.05
C ALA A 753 0.64 -12.39 19.43
N ALA A 754 1.93 -12.53 19.75
CA ALA A 754 2.51 -12.01 20.98
C ALA A 754 2.80 -10.49 20.92
N GLY A 755 2.84 -9.90 19.74
CA GLY A 755 3.20 -8.50 19.50
C GLY A 755 4.68 -8.21 19.69
N LEU A 756 5.55 -9.19 19.48
CA LEU A 756 6.98 -9.10 19.73
C LEU A 756 7.72 -8.40 18.58
N PRO A 757 8.83 -7.74 18.86
CA PRO A 757 9.64 -7.09 17.83
C PRO A 757 10.45 -8.07 16.97
N SER A 758 10.61 -9.33 17.39
CA SER A 758 11.40 -10.33 16.67
C SER A 758 10.91 -11.74 17.01
N ILE A 759 11.29 -12.72 16.17
CA ILE A 759 11.10 -14.14 16.45
C ILE A 759 12.14 -14.56 17.52
N ALA A 760 11.85 -14.25 18.78
CA ALA A 760 12.69 -14.57 19.93
C ALA A 760 11.86 -14.61 21.21
N GLY A 761 12.28 -15.42 22.17
CA GLY A 761 11.65 -15.58 23.47
C GLY A 761 10.99 -16.95 23.66
N VAL A 762 10.50 -17.16 24.87
CA VAL A 762 9.83 -18.40 25.26
C VAL A 762 8.41 -18.11 25.72
N LEU A 763 7.46 -18.63 24.98
CA LEU A 763 6.02 -18.43 25.21
C LEU A 763 5.52 -19.36 26.31
N VAL A 764 4.71 -18.83 27.20
CA VAL A 764 3.97 -19.60 28.22
C VAL A 764 2.66 -20.09 27.56
N LEU A 765 2.61 -21.40 27.26
CA LEU A 765 1.45 -22.03 26.60
C LEU A 765 0.34 -22.40 27.59
N GLN A 766 0.74 -22.97 28.71
CA GLN A 766 -0.17 -23.39 29.78
C GLN A 766 0.45 -23.10 31.14
N LEU A 767 -0.37 -22.79 32.10
CA LEU A 767 0.08 -22.50 33.46
C LEU A 767 -1.00 -22.92 34.46
N ASP A 768 -0.65 -23.82 35.36
CA ASP A 768 -1.54 -24.18 36.49
C ASP A 768 -1.70 -22.98 37.44
N GLU A 769 -2.94 -22.57 37.69
CA GLU A 769 -3.25 -21.45 38.59
C GLU A 769 -2.77 -21.67 40.03
N LYS A 770 -2.61 -22.94 40.45
CA LYS A 770 -2.04 -23.32 41.73
C LYS A 770 -0.51 -23.28 41.75
N SER A 771 0.12 -23.19 40.57
CA SER A 771 1.59 -23.19 40.44
C SER A 771 2.23 -21.96 41.09
N ILE A 772 3.46 -22.13 41.50
CA ILE A 772 4.28 -21.06 42.08
C ILE A 772 4.55 -19.96 41.03
N LEU A 773 4.65 -20.33 39.76
CA LEU A 773 4.87 -19.40 38.65
C LEU A 773 3.66 -18.48 38.45
N TYR A 774 2.44 -19.04 38.51
CA TYR A 774 1.20 -18.24 38.43
C TYR A 774 1.07 -17.26 39.60
N LYS A 775 1.35 -17.76 40.83
CA LYS A 775 1.35 -16.93 42.05
C LYS A 775 2.40 -15.83 42.01
N SER A 776 3.51 -16.02 41.30
CA SER A 776 4.55 -15.02 41.04
C SER A 776 4.18 -14.00 39.95
N GLY A 777 3.01 -14.10 39.37
CA GLY A 777 2.52 -13.13 38.38
C GLY A 777 2.72 -13.54 36.93
N LEU A 778 3.30 -14.70 36.61
CA LEU A 778 3.38 -15.21 35.24
C LEU A 778 1.98 -15.59 34.73
N ARG A 779 1.72 -15.43 33.45
CA ARG A 779 0.42 -15.72 32.81
C ARG A 779 0.62 -16.47 31.52
N VAL A 780 -0.41 -17.20 31.08
CA VAL A 780 -0.48 -17.77 29.72
C VAL A 780 -0.46 -16.63 28.70
N GLY A 781 0.33 -16.78 27.66
CA GLY A 781 0.56 -15.76 26.65
C GLY A 781 1.74 -14.82 26.94
N ASP A 782 2.36 -14.91 28.11
CA ASP A 782 3.62 -14.19 28.34
C ASP A 782 4.74 -14.75 27.47
N ALA A 783 5.57 -13.91 26.91
CA ALA A 783 6.83 -14.28 26.28
C ALA A 783 7.99 -13.90 27.20
N ILE A 784 8.75 -14.87 27.69
CA ILE A 784 9.94 -14.66 28.52
C ILE A 784 11.08 -14.24 27.61
N LEU A 785 11.63 -13.03 27.83
CA LEU A 785 12.71 -12.43 27.05
C LEU A 785 14.05 -12.35 27.80
N ASP A 786 14.00 -12.39 29.12
CA ASP A 786 15.21 -12.33 29.97
C ASP A 786 14.98 -13.12 31.25
N TYR A 787 16.02 -13.79 31.70
CA TYR A 787 16.06 -14.48 32.99
C TYR A 787 17.34 -14.10 33.73
N GLN A 788 17.23 -13.28 34.78
CA GLN A 788 18.36 -12.84 35.62
C GLN A 788 19.47 -12.12 34.83
N GLY A 789 19.08 -11.31 33.79
CA GLY A 789 20.00 -10.60 32.92
C GLY A 789 20.54 -11.42 31.73
N GLU A 790 20.21 -12.70 31.63
CA GLU A 790 20.53 -13.51 30.47
C GLU A 790 19.40 -13.40 29.43
N LYS A 791 19.71 -12.97 28.22
CA LYS A 791 18.74 -12.84 27.11
C LYS A 791 18.23 -14.22 26.70
N ILE A 792 16.91 -14.34 26.58
CA ILE A 792 16.23 -15.58 26.21
C ILE A 792 15.67 -15.43 24.78
N ALA A 793 16.29 -16.07 23.81
CA ALA A 793 15.80 -16.13 22.44
C ALA A 793 15.14 -17.48 22.12
N LYS A 794 15.62 -18.57 22.70
CA LYS A 794 15.18 -19.95 22.46
C LYS A 794 14.85 -20.68 23.76
N LEU A 795 14.14 -21.77 23.64
CA LEU A 795 13.82 -22.63 24.80
C LEU A 795 15.07 -23.14 25.53
N THR A 796 16.11 -23.49 24.78
CA THR A 796 17.40 -23.92 25.30
C THR A 796 18.08 -22.85 26.14
N ASP A 797 17.94 -21.59 25.78
CA ASP A 797 18.54 -20.48 26.53
C ASP A 797 17.92 -20.37 27.92
N LEU A 798 16.58 -20.45 28.00
CA LEU A 798 15.86 -20.45 29.27
C LEU A 798 16.27 -21.66 30.14
N GLN A 799 16.36 -22.84 29.57
CA GLN A 799 16.78 -24.04 30.28
C GLN A 799 18.21 -23.93 30.81
N GLN A 800 19.13 -23.38 30.00
CA GLN A 800 20.52 -23.17 30.40
C GLN A 800 20.66 -22.07 31.46
N ALA A 801 19.93 -20.95 31.29
CA ALA A 801 19.92 -19.88 32.28
C ALA A 801 19.44 -20.36 33.64
N ILE A 802 18.36 -21.12 33.70
CA ILE A 802 17.84 -21.73 34.93
C ILE A 802 18.87 -22.70 35.56
N LYS A 803 19.53 -23.52 34.72
CA LYS A 803 20.55 -24.47 35.17
C LYS A 803 21.82 -23.79 35.66
N LYS A 804 22.27 -22.73 34.96
CA LYS A 804 23.53 -22.01 35.27
C LYS A 804 23.42 -21.18 36.53
N LEU A 805 22.29 -20.51 36.73
CA LEU A 805 22.13 -19.54 37.81
C LEU A 805 21.65 -20.16 39.14
N GLY A 806 21.45 -21.51 39.14
CA GLY A 806 21.09 -22.26 40.31
C GLY A 806 19.77 -21.89 40.98
N HIS A 807 19.56 -22.38 42.21
CA HIS A 807 18.35 -22.09 42.99
C HIS A 807 18.44 -20.71 43.64
N THR A 808 18.22 -19.68 42.86
CA THR A 808 17.87 -18.38 43.42
C THR A 808 16.38 -18.44 43.79
N ASP A 809 16.04 -18.26 45.04
CA ASP A 809 14.66 -18.35 45.52
C ASP A 809 13.73 -17.27 44.89
N ARG A 810 14.31 -16.23 44.29
CA ARG A 810 13.59 -15.08 43.72
C ARG A 810 14.24 -14.54 42.42
N PRO A 811 14.29 -15.33 41.33
CA PRO A 811 14.85 -14.84 40.07
C PRO A 811 13.98 -13.76 39.45
N LYS A 812 14.61 -12.73 38.89
CA LYS A 812 13.96 -11.71 38.07
C LYS A 812 13.80 -12.22 36.64
N VAL A 813 12.64 -12.01 36.04
CA VAL A 813 12.37 -12.32 34.64
C VAL A 813 11.75 -11.11 33.96
N ILE A 814 12.14 -10.84 32.73
CA ILE A 814 11.44 -9.86 31.88
C ILE A 814 10.52 -10.65 30.96
N VAL A 815 9.25 -10.35 31.06
CA VAL A 815 8.23 -10.91 30.17
C VAL A 815 7.65 -9.81 29.28
N PHE A 816 7.22 -10.20 28.10
CA PHE A 816 6.46 -9.36 27.21
C PHE A 816 4.98 -9.75 27.31
N ARG A 817 4.11 -8.82 27.67
CA ARG A 817 2.67 -9.00 27.87
C ARG A 817 1.94 -7.73 27.46
N ASN A 818 0.89 -7.84 26.66
CA ASN A 818 0.07 -6.71 26.20
C ASN A 818 0.93 -5.58 25.61
N GLN A 819 1.84 -5.95 24.67
CA GLN A 819 2.73 -5.02 23.95
C GLN A 819 3.73 -4.26 24.87
N GLN A 820 3.95 -4.70 26.10
CA GLN A 820 4.86 -4.06 27.05
C GLN A 820 5.77 -5.07 27.73
N GLN A 821 7.00 -4.67 28.00
CA GLN A 821 7.90 -5.41 28.87
C GLN A 821 7.53 -5.18 30.33
N ARG A 822 7.52 -6.27 31.10
CA ARG A 822 7.27 -6.26 32.56
C ARG A 822 8.35 -7.09 33.26
N GLU A 823 8.89 -6.52 34.33
CA GLU A 823 9.75 -7.28 35.24
C GLU A 823 8.89 -7.99 36.27
N LEU A 824 9.10 -9.29 36.44
CA LEU A 824 8.49 -10.11 37.49
C LEU A 824 9.58 -10.73 38.36
N THR A 825 9.30 -10.91 39.64
CA THR A 825 10.15 -11.70 40.53
C THR A 825 9.47 -13.04 40.80
N LEU A 826 10.00 -14.12 40.29
CA LEU A 826 9.44 -15.44 40.52
C LEU A 826 9.79 -15.88 41.93
N GLN A 827 8.87 -16.55 42.61
CA GLN A 827 9.11 -17.25 43.88
C GLN A 827 9.24 -18.74 43.53
N LEU A 828 10.44 -19.32 43.52
CA LEU A 828 10.68 -20.67 43.00
C LEU A 828 10.79 -21.74 44.08
#